data_e49bffd21374630b02fb8c31f1237631
#
_entry.id   e49bffd21374630b02fb8c31f1237631
#
_cell.length_a   1.000
_cell.length_b   1.000
_cell.length_c   1.000
_cell.angle_alpha   90.00
_cell.angle_beta   90.00
_cell.angle_gamma   90.00
#
_symmetry.space_group_name_H-M   'P 1'
#
loop_
_entity.id
_entity.type
_entity.pdbx_description
1 polymer ?
#
loop_
_entity_poly.entity_id
_entity_poly.type
_entity_poly.pdbx_seq_one_letter_code
_entity_poly.pdbx_strand_id
1 'polypeptide(L)'
;MSKKNNCGNITRRKFIGNAAAGSAFIAAGPVTGFFSEGNQKNEAWPKDAVKYRFHMIGHGHIDPVWLWSWAEGVAIVHSTFRSALDRMNETPDFTFTTSSAQFFQWIAENDPAMLAEIRRRVEEGRWNLVGGWWVEPDMNIPSGEAMVRQGLYGQLTLEKLLGRRAVVATNPDSFGHANTLPQIIKLQGMENYIFMRPGPGEKTIPADLFWWEGPDGTKVLTYRIQLSYNNDGSVKSRIKNILDKATSQPMKSFMGYYGVGDHGGGATKVSIKSIEALKTEKGAPAVFFSTTDNYFREVRDDKKLILPVIKDDLQHHAVGCYTAEWEIKKNNRLSEAALVTAEKITSIGSKVWGANYPRKEFVSAWQRVLFLQFHDSLAGTSLFEHSQTAREGYGYALDIAGQATLLALQKLEWQVPAEDPSSQYLLVFNPHARDINSVIEYDLNQGKYLKSSRVEDEKGNPLLHQWVPGSTETGSRKKLVVSTAIPAFGYRQIRLFDGDPLISKETVKAEGNVMENKFLRVRFSGNGTIGIYDKEKGKEVFEGGATGCSAVIIDDPSDTWSHDIKSYSNEIGAFGNATIKVLENGPLRAKIRVRTEYGDSSLAIDWSLSSGSRNVEAKVTLDWHEHLKMLKFSFPVDVEAPVATYEIPYGHIVRVTNGDEDPGQRWIDLSGQKNGSRAGLTVINDAKYGYSVKGNDMRISVARSAVYAHHNPKVLDMNAEHLWMDQGIQTFRMLLVPHADTWKEINIPGIADEFTSPPLAIYQGIHGGSMPKSGSFLSVDAPNINVTAVKLSETGEDIIIRCVETSGSGVRATLDLRFAGSKWEGNFRPFEIKTLRLNFITKEIREVNLLEE
;
A
#
# COMPACT_ATOMS: atom_id res chain seq x y z
N MET A 1 -37.40 -9.72 41.98
CA MET A 1 -36.29 -9.88 42.92
C MET A 1 -34.98 -9.60 42.15
N SER A 2 -34.44 -8.42 42.31
CA SER A 2 -33.27 -7.92 41.60
C SER A 2 -31.98 -8.35 42.29
N LYS A 3 -31.07 -8.98 41.54
CA LYS A 3 -29.69 -9.14 41.99
C LYS A 3 -28.89 -7.93 41.57
N LYS A 4 -28.43 -7.13 42.55
CA LYS A 4 -27.47 -6.06 42.36
C LYS A 4 -26.08 -6.66 42.11
N ASN A 5 -25.48 -6.39 40.95
CA ASN A 5 -24.07 -6.62 40.72
C ASN A 5 -23.26 -5.50 41.37
N ASN A 6 -22.44 -5.88 42.34
CA ASN A 6 -21.43 -4.98 42.94
C ASN A 6 -20.23 -4.85 42.03
N CYS A 7 -20.11 -3.78 41.28
CA CYS A 7 -18.84 -3.34 40.72
C CYS A 7 -17.99 -2.71 41.80
N GLY A 8 -16.97 -3.42 42.26
CA GLY A 8 -16.00 -2.91 43.21
C GLY A 8 -15.15 -1.80 42.55
N ASN A 9 -15.23 -0.58 43.10
CA ASN A 9 -14.39 0.56 42.71
C ASN A 9 -12.91 0.25 43.00
N ILE A 10 -12.12 0.03 41.97
CA ILE A 10 -10.66 -0.02 42.04
C ILE A 10 -10.17 1.41 42.25
N THR A 11 -9.61 1.71 43.43
CA THR A 11 -9.06 3.03 43.69
C THR A 11 -7.80 3.29 42.86
N ARG A 12 -7.59 4.55 42.47
CA ARG A 12 -6.45 5.02 41.68
C ARG A 12 -5.09 4.54 42.20
N ARG A 13 -4.96 4.33 43.52
CA ARG A 13 -3.75 3.77 44.13
C ARG A 13 -3.52 2.27 43.84
N LYS A 14 -4.60 1.47 43.70
CA LYS A 14 -4.48 0.04 43.33
C LYS A 14 -4.15 -0.11 41.86
N PHE A 15 -4.66 0.78 41.00
CA PHE A 15 -4.33 0.83 39.56
C PHE A 15 -2.85 1.19 39.34
N ILE A 16 -2.33 2.22 40.01
CA ILE A 16 -0.91 2.62 39.97
C ILE A 16 0.00 1.54 40.59
N GLY A 17 -0.41 0.86 41.61
CA GLY A 17 0.36 -0.23 42.19
C GLY A 17 0.49 -1.45 41.29
N ASN A 18 -0.56 -1.79 40.54
CA ASN A 18 -0.53 -2.89 39.59
C ASN A 18 0.22 -2.51 38.28
N ALA A 19 0.16 -1.26 37.85
CA ALA A 19 0.96 -0.75 36.74
C ALA A 19 2.47 -0.72 37.05
N ALA A 20 2.84 -0.35 38.29
CA ALA A 20 4.23 -0.37 38.77
C ALA A 20 4.79 -1.79 38.92
N ALA A 21 3.96 -2.79 39.30
CA ALA A 21 4.38 -4.18 39.35
C ALA A 21 4.49 -4.82 37.95
N GLY A 22 3.68 -4.41 36.97
CA GLY A 22 3.81 -4.84 35.58
C GLY A 22 5.08 -4.28 34.90
N SER A 23 5.45 -3.04 35.20
CA SER A 23 6.62 -2.38 34.61
C SER A 23 7.96 -2.93 35.12
N ALA A 24 8.01 -3.53 36.29
CA ALA A 24 9.24 -4.12 36.85
C ALA A 24 9.56 -5.53 36.30
N PHE A 25 8.61 -6.20 35.62
CA PHE A 25 8.83 -7.53 35.03
C PHE A 25 9.15 -7.50 33.54
N ILE A 26 8.94 -6.36 32.86
CA ILE A 26 9.25 -6.21 31.42
C ILE A 26 10.71 -5.76 31.19
N ALA A 27 11.40 -5.28 32.24
CA ALA A 27 12.79 -4.79 32.13
C ALA A 27 13.88 -5.88 32.24
N ALA A 28 13.53 -7.15 32.31
CA ALA A 28 14.51 -8.23 32.49
C ALA A 28 14.16 -9.52 31.73
N GLY A 29 13.72 -9.41 30.49
CA GLY A 29 13.75 -10.53 29.56
C GLY A 29 14.87 -10.28 28.55
N PRO A 30 15.99 -11.04 28.60
CA PRO A 30 16.96 -10.92 27.53
C PRO A 30 16.32 -11.42 26.23
N VAL A 31 16.34 -10.60 25.19
CA VAL A 31 16.29 -11.10 23.82
C VAL A 31 17.56 -11.94 23.62
N THR A 32 17.56 -13.14 24.17
CA THR A 32 18.60 -14.14 23.93
C THR A 32 18.20 -14.93 22.68
N GLY A 33 18.22 -14.24 21.53
CA GLY A 33 18.52 -14.90 20.28
C GLY A 33 20.01 -15.24 20.29
N PHE A 34 20.35 -16.45 20.74
CA PHE A 34 21.59 -17.14 20.45
C PHE A 34 22.91 -16.32 20.45
N PHE A 35 23.32 -15.82 21.60
CA PHE A 35 24.75 -15.70 21.90
C PHE A 35 24.95 -16.12 23.36
N SER A 36 25.32 -17.40 23.57
CA SER A 36 25.92 -17.79 24.83
C SER A 36 27.15 -16.92 25.06
N GLU A 37 27.25 -16.25 26.20
CA GLU A 37 28.54 -15.79 26.72
C GLU A 37 29.45 -17.00 26.95
N GLY A 38 29.94 -17.56 25.85
CA GLY A 38 31.08 -18.43 25.88
C GLY A 38 32.29 -17.59 26.28
N ASN A 39 32.99 -17.98 27.31
CA ASN A 39 34.27 -17.46 27.76
C ASN A 39 35.01 -16.71 26.62
N GLN A 40 35.10 -15.38 26.69
CA GLN A 40 35.89 -14.59 25.79
C GLN A 40 37.38 -14.97 26.04
N LYS A 41 37.83 -16.04 25.39
CA LYS A 41 39.23 -16.21 25.10
C LYS A 41 39.63 -14.96 24.30
N ASN A 42 40.71 -14.32 24.68
CA ASN A 42 41.35 -13.23 23.94
C ASN A 42 41.84 -13.77 22.59
N GLU A 43 40.92 -14.01 21.67
CA GLU A 43 41.22 -14.46 20.33
C GLU A 43 41.88 -13.30 19.58
N ALA A 44 43.03 -13.58 19.06
CA ALA A 44 43.80 -12.64 18.23
C ALA A 44 42.95 -12.25 16.99
N TRP A 45 43.23 -11.11 16.44
CA TRP A 45 42.65 -10.69 15.15
C TRP A 45 43.12 -11.65 14.04
N PRO A 46 42.30 -11.90 12.99
CA PRO A 46 42.76 -12.58 11.77
C PRO A 46 44.01 -11.88 11.20
N LYS A 47 44.98 -12.61 10.67
CA LYS A 47 46.27 -12.06 10.20
C LYS A 47 46.15 -10.94 9.18
N ASP A 48 45.07 -10.90 8.41
CA ASP A 48 44.78 -9.93 7.39
C ASP A 48 43.74 -8.89 7.78
N ALA A 49 43.28 -8.85 9.05
CA ALA A 49 42.32 -7.88 9.55
C ALA A 49 42.72 -6.42 9.25
N VAL A 50 44.02 -6.12 9.30
CA VAL A 50 44.59 -4.78 8.99
C VAL A 50 44.35 -4.31 7.55
N LYS A 51 43.90 -5.17 6.64
CA LYS A 51 43.56 -4.83 5.26
C LYS A 51 42.14 -4.26 5.13
N TYR A 52 41.35 -4.35 6.19
CA TYR A 52 39.92 -3.96 6.20
C TYR A 52 39.73 -2.66 6.98
N ARG A 53 38.61 -1.98 6.62
CA ARG A 53 38.18 -0.70 7.22
C ARG A 53 36.76 -0.82 7.70
N PHE A 54 36.45 -0.25 8.86
CA PHE A 54 35.12 -0.22 9.42
C PHE A 54 34.63 1.20 9.70
N HIS A 55 33.64 1.62 8.93
CA HIS A 55 32.84 2.80 9.21
C HIS A 55 31.85 2.45 10.31
N MET A 56 32.10 2.90 11.51
CA MET A 56 31.23 2.63 12.66
C MET A 56 30.06 3.61 12.63
N ILE A 57 28.86 3.08 12.35
CA ILE A 57 27.63 3.84 12.18
C ILE A 57 26.85 3.78 13.49
N GLY A 58 26.92 4.85 14.29
CA GLY A 58 26.09 5.04 15.47
C GLY A 58 24.68 5.42 15.04
N HIS A 59 23.69 4.58 15.38
CA HIS A 59 22.32 4.78 14.92
C HIS A 59 21.32 4.81 16.07
N GLY A 60 20.12 5.32 15.78
CA GLY A 60 18.90 5.18 16.56
C GLY A 60 17.76 4.89 15.62
N HIS A 61 17.59 3.62 15.20
CA HIS A 61 16.34 3.16 14.63
C HIS A 61 15.29 3.18 15.74
N ILE A 62 14.15 3.81 15.49
CA ILE A 62 13.09 3.98 16.48
C ILE A 62 11.77 3.60 15.84
N ASP A 63 11.04 2.71 16.50
CA ASP A 63 9.64 2.44 16.16
C ASP A 63 8.78 3.50 16.84
N PRO A 64 8.14 4.41 16.08
CA PRO A 64 7.27 5.43 16.68
C PRO A 64 6.02 4.82 17.29
N VAL A 65 5.72 3.57 16.93
CA VAL A 65 4.63 2.74 17.43
C VAL A 65 4.95 1.28 17.13
N TRP A 66 4.82 0.40 18.09
CA TRP A 66 4.98 -1.05 17.95
C TRP A 66 4.37 -1.79 19.14
N LEU A 67 5.20 -2.20 20.14
CA LEU A 67 4.75 -2.74 21.43
C LEU A 67 4.44 -1.63 22.46
N TRP A 68 4.34 -0.42 22.01
CA TRP A 68 3.99 0.80 22.73
C TRP A 68 3.19 1.75 21.84
N SER A 69 2.52 2.71 22.48
CA SER A 69 1.73 3.71 21.79
C SER A 69 2.60 4.79 21.13
N TRP A 70 2.06 5.51 20.16
CA TRP A 70 2.74 6.65 19.54
C TRP A 70 3.10 7.77 20.53
N ALA A 71 2.33 7.92 21.61
CA ALA A 71 2.62 8.90 22.66
C ALA A 71 3.91 8.54 23.43
N GLU A 72 4.15 7.26 23.67
CA GLU A 72 5.42 6.77 24.20
C GLU A 72 6.52 6.93 23.16
N GLY A 73 6.23 6.66 21.88
CA GLY A 73 7.16 6.87 20.76
C GLY A 73 7.70 8.32 20.70
N VAL A 74 6.88 9.33 20.95
CA VAL A 74 7.33 10.74 21.03
C VAL A 74 8.36 10.92 22.15
N ALA A 75 8.12 10.34 23.33
CA ALA A 75 9.05 10.42 24.47
C ALA A 75 10.36 9.67 24.18
N ILE A 76 10.29 8.53 23.51
CA ILE A 76 11.43 7.73 23.08
C ILE A 76 12.32 8.53 22.10
N VAL A 77 11.71 9.16 21.09
CA VAL A 77 12.43 10.02 20.13
C VAL A 77 13.17 11.14 20.87
N HIS A 78 12.46 11.86 21.74
CA HIS A 78 13.07 12.97 22.51
C HIS A 78 14.25 12.51 23.36
N SER A 79 14.10 11.41 24.13
CA SER A 79 15.14 10.88 25.00
C SER A 79 16.35 10.35 24.22
N THR A 80 16.10 9.66 23.08
CA THR A 80 17.16 9.14 22.21
C THR A 80 17.96 10.28 21.58
N PHE A 81 17.28 11.32 21.09
CA PHE A 81 17.96 12.46 20.48
C PHE A 81 18.78 13.25 21.51
N ARG A 82 18.25 13.43 22.74
CA ARG A 82 19.01 14.01 23.82
C ARG A 82 20.25 13.18 24.17
N SER A 83 20.09 11.87 24.29
CA SER A 83 21.22 10.95 24.52
C SER A 83 22.29 11.06 23.43
N ALA A 84 21.91 11.12 22.17
CA ALA A 84 22.86 11.28 21.05
C ALA A 84 23.62 12.60 21.12
N LEU A 85 22.95 13.71 21.41
CA LEU A 85 23.59 15.03 21.61
C LEU A 85 24.57 15.02 22.79
N ASP A 86 24.21 14.37 23.91
CA ASP A 86 25.08 14.22 25.07
C ASP A 86 26.33 13.41 24.71
N ARG A 87 26.19 12.32 23.96
CA ARG A 87 27.34 11.54 23.44
C ARG A 87 28.23 12.37 22.53
N MET A 88 27.64 13.23 21.67
CA MET A 88 28.41 14.17 20.84
C MET A 88 29.20 15.21 21.66
N ASN A 89 28.62 15.66 22.77
CA ASN A 89 29.29 16.58 23.67
C ASN A 89 30.45 15.89 24.44
N GLU A 90 30.28 14.61 24.80
CA GLU A 90 31.30 13.80 25.51
C GLU A 90 32.42 13.31 24.58
N THR A 91 32.11 13.01 23.32
CA THR A 91 33.04 12.41 22.34
C THR A 91 33.06 13.22 21.04
N PRO A 92 34.07 14.05 20.81
CA PRO A 92 34.12 14.97 19.65
C PRO A 92 34.01 14.29 18.29
N ASP A 93 34.59 13.09 18.12
CA ASP A 93 34.55 12.34 16.87
C ASP A 93 33.24 11.54 16.64
N PHE A 94 32.41 11.39 17.65
CA PHE A 94 31.19 10.61 17.57
C PHE A 94 30.19 11.19 16.57
N THR A 95 29.65 10.30 15.72
CA THR A 95 28.62 10.61 14.74
C THR A 95 27.36 9.80 15.03
N PHE A 96 26.19 10.38 14.74
CA PHE A 96 24.90 9.73 14.92
C PHE A 96 24.09 9.78 13.63
N THR A 97 23.41 8.68 13.32
CA THR A 97 22.62 8.50 12.10
C THR A 97 21.17 8.18 12.48
N THR A 98 20.21 8.90 11.92
CA THR A 98 18.78 8.64 12.15
C THR A 98 17.94 9.00 10.95
N SER A 99 16.77 8.38 10.84
CA SER A 99 15.77 8.53 9.79
C SER A 99 14.51 9.24 10.31
N SER A 100 13.45 9.26 9.47
CA SER A 100 12.09 9.68 9.79
C SER A 100 11.91 11.17 10.05
N ALA A 101 11.43 11.91 9.03
CA ALA A 101 11.17 13.34 9.12
C ALA A 101 10.12 13.69 10.20
N GLN A 102 9.17 12.78 10.48
CA GLN A 102 8.18 12.91 11.55
C GLN A 102 8.82 13.15 12.91
N PHE A 103 9.96 12.53 13.20
CA PHE A 103 10.65 12.69 14.47
C PHE A 103 11.15 14.13 14.67
N PHE A 104 11.75 14.71 13.64
CA PHE A 104 12.19 16.09 13.67
C PHE A 104 11.02 17.08 13.74
N GLN A 105 9.87 16.74 13.14
CA GLN A 105 8.65 17.53 13.30
C GLN A 105 8.18 17.52 14.75
N TRP A 106 8.18 16.37 15.42
CA TRP A 106 7.84 16.29 16.86
C TRP A 106 8.81 17.09 17.73
N ILE A 107 10.12 17.03 17.45
CA ILE A 107 11.12 17.85 18.17
C ILE A 107 10.90 19.34 17.90
N ALA A 108 10.60 19.73 16.65
CA ALA A 108 10.33 21.13 16.31
C ALA A 108 9.12 21.71 17.09
N GLU A 109 8.10 20.90 17.31
CA GLU A 109 6.88 21.29 18.01
C GLU A 109 7.05 21.31 19.55
N ASN A 110 7.85 20.38 20.11
CA ASN A 110 7.92 20.16 21.56
C ASN A 110 9.20 20.71 22.20
N ASP A 111 10.33 20.73 21.49
CA ASP A 111 11.63 21.21 21.98
C ASP A 111 12.45 21.91 20.87
N PRO A 112 12.05 23.14 20.51
CA PRO A 112 12.76 23.92 19.49
C PRO A 112 14.25 24.19 19.83
N ALA A 113 14.63 24.19 21.11
CA ALA A 113 16.01 24.37 21.54
C ALA A 113 16.87 23.15 21.18
N MET A 114 16.33 21.94 21.39
CA MET A 114 16.98 20.70 20.95
C MET A 114 17.10 20.65 19.42
N LEU A 115 16.05 21.06 18.68
CA LEU A 115 16.14 21.15 17.23
C LEU A 115 17.29 22.05 16.76
N ALA A 116 17.46 23.21 17.40
CA ALA A 116 18.56 24.12 17.09
C ALA A 116 19.93 23.51 17.38
N GLU A 117 20.06 22.70 18.44
CA GLU A 117 21.28 21.95 18.73
C GLU A 117 21.53 20.86 17.67
N ILE A 118 20.51 20.09 17.29
CA ILE A 118 20.58 19.08 16.21
C ILE A 118 21.02 19.73 14.90
N ARG A 119 20.45 20.88 14.53
CA ARG A 119 20.79 21.61 13.30
C ARG A 119 22.29 21.91 13.25
N ARG A 120 22.88 22.40 14.35
CA ARG A 120 24.33 22.62 14.42
C ARG A 120 25.11 21.33 14.18
N ARG A 121 24.69 20.20 14.75
CA ARG A 121 25.36 18.91 14.55
C ARG A 121 25.21 18.41 13.11
N VAL A 122 24.10 18.73 12.43
CA VAL A 122 23.94 18.47 10.98
C VAL A 122 24.93 19.32 10.17
N GLU A 123 25.05 20.61 10.49
CA GLU A 123 26.00 21.52 9.85
C GLU A 123 27.47 21.08 10.05
N GLU A 124 27.81 20.58 11.24
CA GLU A 124 29.10 19.96 11.55
C GLU A 124 29.36 18.62 10.82
N GLY A 125 28.35 18.03 10.18
CA GLY A 125 28.43 16.71 9.54
C GLY A 125 28.48 15.54 10.53
N ARG A 126 28.14 15.79 11.80
CA ARG A 126 28.14 14.78 12.87
C ARG A 126 26.79 14.14 13.12
N TRP A 127 25.69 14.79 12.74
CA TRP A 127 24.35 14.21 12.70
C TRP A 127 24.00 13.92 11.25
N ASN A 128 23.96 12.63 10.90
CA ASN A 128 23.72 12.17 9.54
C ASN A 128 22.24 11.90 9.34
N LEU A 129 21.64 12.59 8.38
CA LEU A 129 20.25 12.40 7.98
C LEU A 129 20.16 11.32 6.92
N VAL A 130 19.35 10.28 7.19
CA VAL A 130 19.11 9.18 6.25
C VAL A 130 17.60 8.92 6.10
N GLY A 131 17.23 7.97 5.23
CA GLY A 131 15.85 7.62 4.94
C GLY A 131 15.22 8.57 3.93
N GLY A 132 15.16 9.85 4.26
CA GLY A 132 14.55 10.88 3.40
C GLY A 132 13.03 10.78 3.29
N TRP A 133 12.40 9.90 4.07
CA TRP A 133 10.97 9.64 4.09
C TRP A 133 10.31 10.21 5.35
N TRP A 134 8.96 10.31 5.30
CA TRP A 134 8.18 10.78 6.44
C TRP A 134 8.39 9.89 7.67
N VAL A 135 8.27 8.57 7.49
CA VAL A 135 8.68 7.51 8.43
C VAL A 135 9.48 6.45 7.68
N GLU A 136 9.91 5.38 8.32
CA GLU A 136 10.40 4.16 7.66
C GLU A 136 9.20 3.27 7.29
N PRO A 137 8.63 3.38 6.05
CA PRO A 137 7.39 2.72 5.72
C PRO A 137 7.56 1.24 5.40
N ASP A 138 6.46 0.49 5.39
CA ASP A 138 6.40 -0.75 4.61
C ASP A 138 6.71 -0.46 3.14
N MET A 139 7.50 -1.32 2.48
CA MET A 139 8.03 -1.06 1.13
C MET A 139 7.34 -1.88 0.04
N ASN A 140 6.21 -2.55 0.36
CA ASN A 140 5.40 -3.35 -0.56
C ASN A 140 3.93 -2.90 -0.61
N ILE A 141 3.34 -2.56 0.55
CA ILE A 141 1.90 -2.31 0.70
C ILE A 141 1.49 -0.88 0.27
N PRO A 142 2.22 0.21 0.60
CA PRO A 142 1.87 1.55 0.12
C PRO A 142 1.87 1.61 -1.40
N SER A 143 0.95 2.39 -1.98
CA SER A 143 0.92 2.63 -3.43
C SER A 143 2.16 3.37 -3.91
N GLY A 144 2.43 3.33 -5.22
CA GLY A 144 3.54 4.09 -5.79
C GLY A 144 3.45 5.59 -5.51
N GLU A 145 2.23 6.17 -5.51
CA GLU A 145 2.04 7.58 -5.16
C GLU A 145 2.31 7.84 -3.67
N ALA A 146 1.92 6.94 -2.77
CA ALA A 146 2.24 7.06 -1.36
C ALA A 146 3.75 7.01 -1.10
N MET A 147 4.48 6.14 -1.81
CA MET A 147 5.95 6.12 -1.76
C MET A 147 6.57 7.44 -2.23
N VAL A 148 5.98 8.07 -3.26
CA VAL A 148 6.39 9.42 -3.67
C VAL A 148 6.15 10.42 -2.55
N ARG A 149 4.99 10.38 -1.89
CA ARG A 149 4.63 11.32 -0.81
C ARG A 149 5.49 11.12 0.43
N GLN A 150 5.90 9.90 0.74
CA GLN A 150 6.87 9.63 1.81
C GLN A 150 8.14 10.47 1.60
N GLY A 151 8.73 10.45 0.41
CA GLY A 151 9.92 11.22 0.10
C GLY A 151 9.68 12.72 -0.07
N LEU A 152 8.59 13.12 -0.73
CA LEU A 152 8.26 14.53 -0.93
C LEU A 152 8.11 15.25 0.41
N TYR A 153 7.25 14.76 1.30
CA TYR A 153 7.08 15.38 2.62
C TYR A 153 8.29 15.17 3.52
N GLY A 154 8.96 14.02 3.44
CA GLY A 154 10.18 13.74 4.20
C GLY A 154 11.30 14.72 3.86
N GLN A 155 11.69 14.80 2.61
CA GLN A 155 12.81 15.64 2.16
C GLN A 155 12.54 17.14 2.36
N LEU A 156 11.34 17.62 2.01
CA LEU A 156 10.97 19.03 2.24
C LEU A 156 10.96 19.41 3.72
N THR A 157 10.53 18.49 4.60
CA THR A 157 10.54 18.73 6.05
C THR A 157 11.97 18.76 6.61
N LEU A 158 12.82 17.81 6.21
CA LEU A 158 14.24 17.80 6.61
C LEU A 158 14.96 19.09 6.15
N GLU A 159 14.74 19.50 4.92
CA GLU A 159 15.33 20.74 4.39
C GLU A 159 14.82 21.98 5.16
N LYS A 160 13.53 22.08 5.38
CA LYS A 160 12.91 23.20 6.12
C LYS A 160 13.42 23.29 7.56
N LEU A 161 13.49 22.17 8.27
CA LEU A 161 13.83 22.14 9.70
C LEU A 161 15.36 22.15 9.94
N LEU A 162 16.13 21.47 9.10
CA LEU A 162 17.54 21.18 9.32
C LEU A 162 18.48 21.75 8.26
N GLY A 163 17.94 22.38 7.20
CA GLY A 163 18.72 22.97 6.10
C GLY A 163 19.40 21.97 5.18
N ARG A 164 19.08 20.68 5.26
CA ARG A 164 19.72 19.62 4.48
C ARG A 164 18.73 18.48 4.19
N ARG A 165 18.86 17.87 3.01
CA ARG A 165 18.18 16.65 2.60
C ARG A 165 19.02 15.41 2.84
N ALA A 166 18.36 14.24 2.98
CA ALA A 166 19.02 12.95 3.01
C ALA A 166 19.45 12.54 1.59
N VAL A 167 20.65 11.96 1.48
CA VAL A 167 21.18 11.44 0.21
C VAL A 167 21.25 9.89 0.19
N VAL A 168 20.98 9.27 1.33
CA VAL A 168 20.93 7.81 1.51
C VAL A 168 19.53 7.44 1.99
N ALA A 169 18.82 6.66 1.18
CA ALA A 169 17.58 6.01 1.60
C ALA A 169 17.90 4.87 2.54
N THR A 170 17.15 4.75 3.63
CA THR A 170 17.40 3.73 4.65
C THR A 170 16.09 3.17 5.17
N ASN A 171 15.97 1.86 5.16
CA ASN A 171 14.83 1.15 5.71
C ASN A 171 15.29 -0.22 6.26
N PRO A 172 15.93 -0.21 7.46
CA PRO A 172 16.66 -1.37 7.94
C PRO A 172 15.74 -2.52 8.37
N ASP A 173 14.55 -2.21 8.86
CA ASP A 173 13.67 -3.20 9.50
C ASP A 173 12.42 -3.58 8.68
N SER A 174 12.11 -2.92 7.58
CA SER A 174 10.97 -3.29 6.73
C SER A 174 11.12 -4.70 6.15
N PHE A 175 9.98 -5.40 5.98
CA PHE A 175 9.92 -6.86 5.81
C PHE A 175 10.04 -7.33 4.36
N GLY A 176 10.48 -6.47 3.48
CA GLY A 176 10.71 -6.73 2.06
C GLY A 176 10.56 -5.46 1.23
N HIS A 177 11.10 -5.45 -0.01
CA HIS A 177 11.23 -4.24 -0.81
C HIS A 177 10.92 -4.53 -2.28
N ALA A 178 9.97 -3.77 -2.85
CA ALA A 178 9.57 -3.87 -4.25
C ALA A 178 10.69 -3.40 -5.20
N ASN A 179 10.90 -4.08 -6.32
CA ASN A 179 11.99 -3.79 -7.24
C ASN A 179 11.84 -2.48 -8.05
N THR A 180 10.73 -1.77 -7.93
CA THR A 180 10.51 -0.44 -8.53
C THR A 180 11.08 0.72 -7.71
N LEU A 181 11.46 0.47 -6.46
CA LEU A 181 12.01 1.48 -5.55
C LEU A 181 13.27 2.19 -6.06
N PRO A 182 14.21 1.59 -6.80
CA PRO A 182 15.39 2.30 -7.30
C PRO A 182 15.06 3.57 -8.07
N GLN A 183 14.04 3.56 -8.93
CA GLN A 183 13.62 4.77 -9.66
C GLN A 183 13.05 5.83 -8.73
N ILE A 184 12.19 5.44 -7.78
CA ILE A 184 11.58 6.34 -6.81
C ILE A 184 12.65 7.01 -5.95
N ILE A 185 13.60 6.24 -5.42
CA ILE A 185 14.72 6.71 -4.61
C ILE A 185 15.54 7.76 -5.38
N LYS A 186 15.91 7.46 -6.63
CA LYS A 186 16.69 8.39 -7.46
C LYS A 186 15.95 9.68 -7.75
N LEU A 187 14.67 9.60 -8.11
CA LEU A 187 13.84 10.76 -8.41
C LEU A 187 13.50 11.61 -7.15
N GLN A 188 13.70 11.06 -5.94
CA GLN A 188 13.62 11.78 -4.66
C GLN A 188 14.96 12.39 -4.23
N GLY A 189 15.98 12.37 -5.10
CA GLY A 189 17.30 12.98 -4.86
C GLY A 189 18.23 12.12 -4.02
N MET A 190 17.93 10.84 -3.80
CA MET A 190 18.77 9.92 -3.05
C MET A 190 19.56 9.00 -4.00
N GLU A 191 20.80 8.69 -3.62
CA GLU A 191 21.75 7.98 -4.47
C GLU A 191 22.01 6.54 -4.07
N ASN A 192 21.71 6.20 -2.80
CA ASN A 192 22.10 4.96 -2.18
C ASN A 192 20.95 4.41 -1.37
N TYR A 193 20.98 3.07 -1.11
CA TYR A 193 19.98 2.39 -0.30
C TYR A 193 20.60 1.50 0.77
N ILE A 194 20.00 1.46 1.94
CA ILE A 194 20.42 0.56 3.05
C ILE A 194 19.19 -0.19 3.57
N PHE A 195 19.36 -1.50 3.73
CA PHE A 195 18.35 -2.39 4.30
C PHE A 195 19.02 -3.52 5.10
N MET A 196 18.23 -4.26 5.89
CA MET A 196 18.69 -5.44 6.61
C MET A 196 17.89 -6.69 6.24
N ARG A 197 16.58 -6.57 6.12
CA ARG A 197 15.66 -7.66 5.82
C ARG A 197 15.22 -7.64 4.36
N PRO A 198 15.24 -8.78 3.63
CA PRO A 198 15.57 -10.13 4.07
C PRO A 198 17.06 -10.31 4.36
N GLY A 199 17.33 -11.10 5.38
CA GLY A 199 18.69 -11.48 5.77
C GLY A 199 19.32 -12.54 4.84
N PRO A 200 20.60 -12.89 5.05
CA PRO A 200 21.31 -13.87 4.21
C PRO A 200 20.69 -15.27 4.20
N GLY A 201 19.99 -15.67 5.28
CA GLY A 201 19.30 -16.95 5.37
C GLY A 201 17.97 -16.99 4.61
N GLU A 202 17.41 -15.83 4.33
CA GLU A 202 16.09 -15.67 3.69
C GLU A 202 16.21 -15.44 2.18
N LYS A 203 17.13 -14.55 1.77
CA LYS A 203 17.43 -14.30 0.35
C LYS A 203 18.93 -14.31 0.09
N THR A 204 19.36 -15.21 -0.79
CA THR A 204 20.75 -15.26 -1.24
C THR A 204 21.05 -14.10 -2.18
N ILE A 205 21.97 -13.22 -1.79
CA ILE A 205 22.51 -12.14 -2.60
C ILE A 205 24.02 -12.33 -2.67
N PRO A 206 24.68 -12.23 -3.85
CA PRO A 206 26.10 -12.54 -4.01
C PRO A 206 27.06 -11.71 -3.17
N ALA A 207 26.68 -10.47 -2.81
CA ALA A 207 27.46 -9.57 -1.98
C ALA A 207 26.55 -8.65 -1.17
N ASP A 208 27.01 -8.17 0.00
CA ASP A 208 26.24 -7.23 0.81
C ASP A 208 26.29 -5.78 0.29
N LEU A 209 27.23 -5.47 -0.62
CA LEU A 209 27.27 -4.26 -1.41
C LEU A 209 27.06 -4.60 -2.89
N PHE A 210 26.03 -4.01 -3.53
CA PHE A 210 25.64 -4.33 -4.89
C PHE A 210 24.89 -3.16 -5.55
N TRP A 211 24.75 -3.21 -6.88
CA TRP A 211 23.82 -2.35 -7.60
C TRP A 211 22.43 -2.99 -7.64
N TRP A 212 21.44 -2.31 -7.09
CA TRP A 212 20.05 -2.70 -7.24
C TRP A 212 19.44 -1.97 -8.44
N GLU A 213 19.03 -2.74 -9.45
CA GLU A 213 18.50 -2.20 -10.71
C GLU A 213 16.99 -2.45 -10.78
N GLY A 214 16.23 -1.35 -10.89
CA GLY A 214 14.79 -1.39 -11.13
C GLY A 214 14.42 -1.81 -12.55
N PRO A 215 13.14 -2.12 -12.82
CA PRO A 215 12.68 -2.58 -14.13
C PRO A 215 12.81 -1.51 -15.22
N ASP A 216 12.92 -0.23 -14.87
CA ASP A 216 13.21 0.89 -15.79
C ASP A 216 14.71 1.06 -16.11
N GLY A 217 15.57 0.23 -15.52
CA GLY A 217 17.02 0.29 -15.66
C GLY A 217 17.72 1.25 -14.70
N THR A 218 17.01 1.95 -13.84
CA THR A 218 17.61 2.82 -12.79
C THR A 218 18.33 1.98 -11.76
N LYS A 219 19.54 2.42 -11.36
CA LYS A 219 20.38 1.73 -10.37
C LYS A 219 20.63 2.59 -9.15
N VAL A 220 20.55 1.98 -7.98
CA VAL A 220 21.00 2.54 -6.70
C VAL A 220 22.07 1.66 -6.08
N LEU A 221 23.10 2.26 -5.51
CA LEU A 221 24.13 1.52 -4.79
C LEU A 221 23.55 1.10 -3.43
N THR A 222 23.45 -0.21 -3.20
CA THR A 222 22.70 -0.78 -2.08
C THR A 222 23.62 -1.54 -1.15
N TYR A 223 23.46 -1.33 0.14
CA TYR A 223 24.17 -2.07 1.20
C TYR A 223 23.19 -2.81 2.09
N ARG A 224 23.40 -4.12 2.25
CA ARG A 224 22.69 -4.95 3.23
C ARG A 224 23.46 -4.94 4.55
N ILE A 225 22.82 -4.47 5.62
CA ILE A 225 23.38 -4.50 6.97
C ILE A 225 23.68 -5.96 7.36
N GLN A 226 24.92 -6.20 7.77
CA GLN A 226 25.35 -7.52 8.23
C GLN A 226 24.97 -7.73 9.70
N LEU A 227 24.53 -8.94 10.05
CA LEU A 227 24.04 -9.32 11.37
C LEU A 227 22.73 -8.59 11.73
N SER A 228 22.78 -7.67 12.69
CA SER A 228 21.65 -6.82 13.10
C SER A 228 22.07 -5.36 13.16
N TYR A 229 21.17 -4.40 13.11
CA TYR A 229 21.49 -3.00 13.45
C TYR A 229 21.74 -2.85 14.96
N ASN A 230 21.06 -3.62 15.82
CA ASN A 230 21.20 -3.54 17.28
C ASN A 230 22.56 -4.05 17.78
N ASN A 231 23.24 -3.22 18.58
CA ASN A 231 24.44 -3.59 19.35
C ASN A 231 24.69 -2.56 20.46
N ASP A 232 24.37 -2.94 21.69
CA ASP A 232 24.51 -2.10 22.90
C ASP A 232 25.84 -2.29 23.65
N GLY A 233 26.57 -3.35 23.33
CA GLY A 233 27.83 -3.75 23.96
C GLY A 233 29.10 -3.37 23.19
N SER A 234 30.16 -4.14 23.42
CA SER A 234 31.42 -3.99 22.68
C SER A 234 31.23 -4.34 21.19
N VAL A 235 31.76 -3.51 20.31
CA VAL A 235 31.69 -3.75 18.86
C VAL A 235 32.74 -4.76 18.36
N LYS A 236 33.65 -5.19 19.21
CA LYS A 236 34.78 -6.06 18.81
C LYS A 236 34.32 -7.40 18.24
N SER A 237 33.38 -8.07 18.91
CA SER A 237 32.82 -9.35 18.45
C SER A 237 32.09 -9.20 17.12
N ARG A 238 31.32 -8.12 16.96
CA ARG A 238 30.63 -7.80 15.70
C ARG A 238 31.61 -7.66 14.53
N ILE A 239 32.68 -6.86 14.72
CA ILE A 239 33.72 -6.67 13.70
C ILE A 239 34.36 -8.01 13.33
N LYS A 240 34.66 -8.88 14.31
CA LYS A 240 35.21 -10.23 14.03
C LYS A 240 34.26 -11.08 13.20
N ASN A 241 32.98 -11.12 13.57
CA ASN A 241 31.96 -11.88 12.83
C ASN A 241 31.76 -11.39 11.38
N ILE A 242 31.93 -10.07 11.15
CA ILE A 242 31.92 -9.51 9.78
C ILE A 242 33.20 -9.93 9.03
N LEU A 243 34.36 -9.87 9.68
CA LEU A 243 35.62 -10.26 9.09
C LEU A 243 35.67 -11.75 8.67
N ASP A 244 35.02 -12.65 9.41
CA ASP A 244 34.93 -14.06 9.06
C ASP A 244 34.32 -14.30 7.66
N LYS A 245 33.48 -13.40 7.22
CA LYS A 245 32.82 -13.41 5.90
C LYS A 245 33.46 -12.44 4.90
N ALA A 246 34.39 -11.60 5.33
CA ALA A 246 34.94 -10.51 4.53
C ALA A 246 35.70 -10.97 3.28
N THR A 247 36.28 -12.18 3.30
CA THR A 247 36.98 -12.71 2.14
C THR A 247 36.12 -13.06 0.97
N SER A 248 34.85 -13.33 1.19
CA SER A 248 33.84 -13.59 0.14
C SER A 248 33.22 -12.31 -0.42
N GLN A 249 33.53 -11.14 0.16
CA GLN A 249 32.97 -9.86 -0.25
C GLN A 249 33.89 -9.10 -1.22
N PRO A 250 33.36 -8.38 -2.21
CA PRO A 250 34.19 -7.64 -3.15
C PRO A 250 34.89 -6.40 -2.53
N MET A 251 34.27 -5.80 -1.48
CA MET A 251 34.79 -4.60 -0.82
C MET A 251 35.75 -4.92 0.33
N LYS A 252 36.56 -3.93 0.71
CA LYS A 252 37.45 -3.97 1.90
C LYS A 252 36.99 -3.00 2.99
N SER A 253 36.00 -2.17 2.72
CA SER A 253 35.37 -1.26 3.66
C SER A 253 33.96 -1.75 3.98
N PHE A 254 33.59 -1.75 5.27
CA PHE A 254 32.30 -2.22 5.78
C PHE A 254 31.65 -1.17 6.66
N MET A 255 30.32 -1.16 6.74
CA MET A 255 29.61 -0.46 7.81
C MET A 255 29.44 -1.38 9.02
N GLY A 256 29.84 -0.91 10.18
CA GLY A 256 29.58 -1.56 11.48
C GLY A 256 28.53 -0.80 12.24
N TYR A 257 27.29 -1.25 12.21
CA TYR A 257 26.19 -0.62 12.95
C TYR A 257 26.32 -0.89 14.45
N TYR A 258 26.04 0.13 15.28
CA TYR A 258 25.99 0.03 16.74
C TYR A 258 25.01 1.05 17.33
N GLY A 259 24.39 0.67 18.41
CA GLY A 259 23.36 1.44 19.10
C GLY A 259 22.19 0.52 19.49
N VAL A 260 21.30 1.03 20.32
CA VAL A 260 20.04 0.41 20.70
C VAL A 260 18.95 0.98 19.79
N GLY A 261 18.28 0.09 19.08
CA GLY A 261 17.15 0.41 18.22
C GLY A 261 15.82 -0.06 18.83
N ASP A 262 14.78 -0.11 18.02
CA ASP A 262 13.41 -0.45 18.33
C ASP A 262 12.81 0.56 19.33
N HIS A 263 12.93 0.32 20.65
CA HIS A 263 12.55 1.27 21.69
C HIS A 263 13.54 2.44 21.84
N GLY A 264 14.52 2.55 20.93
CA GLY A 264 15.48 3.65 20.92
C GLY A 264 16.58 3.54 22.01
N GLY A 265 17.26 4.64 22.27
CA GLY A 265 18.41 4.71 23.16
C GLY A 265 19.70 5.12 22.43
N GLY A 266 19.88 4.64 21.20
CA GLY A 266 21.04 4.99 20.35
C GLY A 266 22.34 4.41 20.88
N ALA A 267 23.46 5.05 20.55
CA ALA A 267 24.81 4.61 20.87
C ALA A 267 25.09 4.63 22.38
N THR A 268 25.53 3.48 22.93
CA THR A 268 25.90 3.38 24.35
C THR A 268 27.33 3.88 24.62
N LYS A 269 27.59 4.29 25.87
CA LYS A 269 28.97 4.62 26.29
C LYS A 269 29.93 3.43 26.15
N VAL A 270 29.42 2.19 26.29
CA VAL A 270 30.20 0.96 26.16
C VAL A 270 30.64 0.78 24.72
N SER A 271 29.72 0.90 23.76
CA SER A 271 30.01 0.81 22.33
C SER A 271 31.01 1.88 21.89
N ILE A 272 30.81 3.15 22.31
CA ILE A 272 31.72 4.27 21.97
C ILE A 272 33.13 4.01 22.51
N LYS A 273 33.27 3.65 23.79
CA LYS A 273 34.57 3.34 24.38
C LYS A 273 35.26 2.14 23.73
N SER A 274 34.49 1.13 23.31
CA SER A 274 35.05 -0.02 22.60
C SER A 274 35.59 0.35 21.22
N ILE A 275 34.95 1.28 20.51
CA ILE A 275 35.44 1.82 19.24
C ILE A 275 36.72 2.61 19.45
N GLU A 276 36.77 3.48 20.47
CA GLU A 276 37.98 4.25 20.78
C GLU A 276 39.18 3.35 21.14
N ALA A 277 38.95 2.29 21.92
CA ALA A 277 39.97 1.31 22.23
C ALA A 277 40.50 0.59 20.98
N LEU A 278 39.61 0.23 20.06
CA LEU A 278 39.99 -0.47 18.81
C LEU A 278 40.78 0.40 17.86
N LYS A 279 40.69 1.73 17.89
CA LYS A 279 41.49 2.64 17.06
C LYS A 279 43.01 2.42 17.24
N THR A 280 43.46 1.97 18.41
CA THR A 280 44.88 1.78 18.78
C THR A 280 45.24 0.33 19.03
N GLU A 281 44.31 -0.62 18.93
CA GLU A 281 44.55 -2.03 19.21
C GLU A 281 45.40 -2.68 18.12
N LYS A 282 46.53 -3.25 18.48
CA LYS A 282 47.44 -3.88 17.54
C LYS A 282 46.82 -5.05 16.81
N GLY A 283 46.91 -5.07 15.48
CA GLY A 283 46.36 -6.11 14.62
C GLY A 283 44.88 -5.98 14.32
N ALA A 284 44.18 -4.98 14.89
CA ALA A 284 42.79 -4.65 14.54
C ALA A 284 42.69 -4.08 13.13
N PRO A 285 41.53 -4.19 12.46
CA PRO A 285 41.25 -3.41 11.26
C PRO A 285 41.21 -1.90 11.58
N ALA A 286 41.25 -1.05 10.55
CA ALA A 286 41.02 0.37 10.74
C ALA A 286 39.57 0.61 11.16
N VAL A 287 39.34 1.16 12.36
CA VAL A 287 38.03 1.42 12.93
C VAL A 287 37.88 2.90 13.26
N PHE A 288 36.79 3.53 12.82
CA PHE A 288 36.56 4.96 13.08
C PHE A 288 35.07 5.30 13.06
N PHE A 289 34.67 6.31 13.83
CA PHE A 289 33.31 6.86 13.74
C PHE A 289 33.08 7.42 12.37
N SER A 290 31.92 7.18 11.80
CA SER A 290 31.60 7.58 10.43
C SER A 290 30.12 7.71 10.19
N THR A 291 29.78 8.23 9.02
CA THR A 291 28.41 8.34 8.51
C THR A 291 28.22 7.43 7.30
N THR A 292 26.98 7.13 6.98
CA THR A 292 26.64 6.38 5.77
C THR A 292 27.07 7.11 4.51
N ASP A 293 26.96 8.46 4.50
CA ASP A 293 27.40 9.33 3.40
C ASP A 293 28.90 9.13 3.12
N ASN A 294 29.72 9.09 4.18
CA ASN A 294 31.16 8.91 4.06
C ASN A 294 31.52 7.53 3.51
N TYR A 295 30.83 6.49 3.98
CA TYR A 295 31.01 5.13 3.47
C TYR A 295 30.72 5.05 1.96
N PHE A 296 29.54 5.51 1.54
CA PHE A 296 29.19 5.45 0.12
C PHE A 296 30.10 6.31 -0.77
N ARG A 297 30.62 7.42 -0.26
CA ARG A 297 31.63 8.22 -0.97
C ARG A 297 32.91 7.41 -1.16
N GLU A 298 33.44 6.81 -0.10
CA GLU A 298 34.65 5.98 -0.17
C GLU A 298 34.53 4.84 -1.18
N VAL A 299 33.44 4.07 -1.12
CA VAL A 299 33.27 2.92 -2.03
C VAL A 299 32.99 3.32 -3.49
N ARG A 300 32.41 4.49 -3.74
CA ARG A 300 32.24 5.06 -5.10
C ARG A 300 33.58 5.55 -5.70
N ASP A 301 34.50 6.00 -4.88
CA ASP A 301 35.82 6.46 -5.31
C ASP A 301 36.74 5.30 -5.67
N ASP A 302 36.47 4.09 -5.19
CA ASP A 302 37.22 2.87 -5.56
C ASP A 302 36.83 2.39 -6.96
N LYS A 303 37.53 2.86 -7.98
CA LYS A 303 37.30 2.51 -9.38
C LYS A 303 37.62 1.05 -9.74
N LYS A 304 38.25 0.30 -8.83
CA LYS A 304 38.58 -1.13 -9.02
C LYS A 304 37.49 -2.04 -8.48
N LEU A 305 36.54 -1.49 -7.74
CA LEU A 305 35.44 -2.25 -7.14
C LEU A 305 34.42 -2.69 -8.20
N ILE A 306 34.30 -3.98 -8.41
CA ILE A 306 33.30 -4.60 -9.30
C ILE A 306 32.22 -5.20 -8.45
N LEU A 307 31.00 -4.70 -8.63
CA LEU A 307 29.84 -5.09 -7.83
C LEU A 307 28.82 -5.85 -8.66
N PRO A 308 28.15 -6.86 -8.08
CA PRO A 308 27.04 -7.54 -8.75
C PRO A 308 25.86 -6.58 -8.96
N VAL A 309 25.01 -6.91 -9.96
CA VAL A 309 23.76 -6.22 -10.22
C VAL A 309 22.61 -7.16 -9.90
N ILE A 310 21.69 -6.72 -9.06
CA ILE A 310 20.47 -7.44 -8.67
C ILE A 310 19.28 -6.74 -9.32
N LYS A 311 18.42 -7.50 -10.02
CA LYS A 311 17.25 -6.98 -10.76
C LYS A 311 15.93 -7.50 -10.22
N ASP A 312 15.95 -8.16 -9.08
CA ASP A 312 14.81 -8.79 -8.42
C ASP A 312 14.30 -7.91 -7.28
N ASP A 313 13.09 -8.21 -6.78
CA ASP A 313 12.66 -7.65 -5.50
C ASP A 313 13.48 -8.25 -4.33
N LEU A 314 13.44 -7.60 -3.18
CA LEU A 314 14.14 -8.07 -1.99
C LEU A 314 13.09 -8.65 -1.01
N GLN A 315 12.69 -9.89 -1.29
CA GLN A 315 11.75 -10.71 -0.53
C GLN A 315 12.45 -12.02 -0.13
N HIS A 316 12.00 -12.88 0.83
CA HIS A 316 10.88 -12.70 1.75
C HIS A 316 11.43 -12.58 3.17
N HIS A 317 10.74 -11.89 4.05
CA HIS A 317 11.00 -11.94 5.49
C HIS A 317 9.73 -12.41 6.22
N ALA A 318 8.83 -11.56 6.58
CA ALA A 318 7.65 -11.83 7.39
C ALA A 318 6.39 -11.91 6.50
N VAL A 319 6.11 -13.07 5.90
CA VAL A 319 5.01 -13.21 4.92
C VAL A 319 3.62 -13.05 5.51
N GLY A 320 3.44 -13.29 6.83
CA GLY A 320 2.18 -13.10 7.54
C GLY A 320 1.72 -11.64 7.55
N CYS A 321 2.65 -10.71 7.46
CA CYS A 321 2.39 -9.28 7.47
C CYS A 321 1.58 -8.79 6.27
N TYR A 322 1.53 -9.51 5.15
CA TYR A 322 0.73 -9.13 3.99
C TYR A 322 -0.77 -9.40 4.16
N THR A 323 -1.15 -10.19 5.17
CA THR A 323 -2.55 -10.56 5.43
C THR A 323 -3.05 -10.09 6.80
N ALA A 324 -2.18 -10.04 7.81
CA ALA A 324 -2.54 -9.62 9.16
C ALA A 324 -3.17 -8.23 9.20
N GLU A 325 -4.17 -8.02 10.05
CA GLU A 325 -4.83 -6.73 10.31
C GLU A 325 -5.47 -6.13 9.02
N TRP A 326 -6.48 -6.82 8.48
CA TRP A 326 -7.13 -6.49 7.21
C TRP A 326 -7.66 -5.06 7.14
N GLU A 327 -8.17 -4.50 8.25
CA GLU A 327 -8.83 -3.20 8.28
C GLU A 327 -7.84 -2.06 8.04
N ILE A 328 -6.64 -2.11 8.63
CA ILE A 328 -5.57 -1.14 8.39
C ILE A 328 -5.19 -1.13 6.91
N LYS A 329 -5.01 -2.30 6.31
CA LYS A 329 -4.65 -2.46 4.90
C LYS A 329 -5.71 -1.93 3.94
N LYS A 330 -6.98 -2.24 4.22
CA LYS A 330 -8.11 -1.73 3.45
C LYS A 330 -8.20 -0.21 3.55
N ASN A 331 -8.15 0.32 4.78
CA ASN A 331 -8.28 1.76 5.02
C ASN A 331 -7.10 2.55 4.43
N ASN A 332 -5.89 1.98 4.43
CA ASN A 332 -4.76 2.56 3.72
C ASN A 332 -5.08 2.73 2.23
N ARG A 333 -5.49 1.67 1.53
CA ARG A 333 -5.81 1.74 0.09
C ARG A 333 -6.94 2.72 -0.21
N LEU A 334 -8.00 2.72 0.60
CA LEU A 334 -9.13 3.64 0.44
C LEU A 334 -8.71 5.09 0.64
N SER A 335 -7.88 5.38 1.66
CA SER A 335 -7.42 6.75 1.95
C SER A 335 -6.49 7.28 0.86
N GLU A 336 -5.56 6.46 0.36
CA GLU A 336 -4.70 6.83 -0.76
C GLU A 336 -5.53 7.17 -2.01
N ALA A 337 -6.47 6.30 -2.38
CA ALA A 337 -7.33 6.50 -3.54
C ALA A 337 -8.23 7.74 -3.40
N ALA A 338 -8.80 7.96 -2.22
CA ALA A 338 -9.68 9.09 -1.92
C ALA A 338 -8.91 10.42 -1.96
N LEU A 339 -7.72 10.51 -1.33
CA LEU A 339 -6.89 11.71 -1.34
C LEU A 339 -6.42 12.07 -2.75
N VAL A 340 -5.93 11.09 -3.51
CA VAL A 340 -5.52 11.31 -4.91
C VAL A 340 -6.70 11.81 -5.76
N THR A 341 -7.88 11.22 -5.60
CA THR A 341 -9.10 11.63 -6.32
C THR A 341 -9.51 13.07 -5.94
N ALA A 342 -9.49 13.39 -4.65
CA ALA A 342 -9.83 14.72 -4.15
C ALA A 342 -8.85 15.79 -4.66
N GLU A 343 -7.54 15.52 -4.63
CA GLU A 343 -6.54 16.43 -5.18
C GLU A 343 -6.72 16.65 -6.68
N LYS A 344 -6.96 15.59 -7.47
CA LYS A 344 -7.23 15.69 -8.92
C LYS A 344 -8.41 16.61 -9.22
N ILE A 345 -9.54 16.40 -8.56
CA ILE A 345 -10.77 17.15 -8.79
C ILE A 345 -10.62 18.60 -8.33
N THR A 346 -10.08 18.81 -7.13
CA THR A 346 -9.97 20.16 -6.55
C THR A 346 -8.88 21.01 -7.21
N SER A 347 -7.77 20.42 -7.64
CA SER A 347 -6.69 21.15 -8.33
C SER A 347 -7.16 21.72 -9.68
N ILE A 348 -7.78 20.89 -10.53
CA ILE A 348 -8.36 21.34 -11.80
C ILE A 348 -9.55 22.25 -11.53
N GLY A 349 -10.41 21.88 -10.58
CA GLY A 349 -11.58 22.65 -10.21
C GLY A 349 -11.25 24.05 -9.71
N SER A 350 -10.15 24.24 -9.00
CA SER A 350 -9.69 25.55 -8.55
C SER A 350 -9.37 26.51 -9.70
N LYS A 351 -9.01 25.97 -10.86
CA LYS A 351 -8.64 26.74 -12.05
C LYS A 351 -9.80 26.92 -13.03
N VAL A 352 -10.83 26.04 -13.00
CA VAL A 352 -11.89 26.02 -14.02
C VAL A 352 -13.25 26.45 -13.48
N TRP A 353 -13.71 25.93 -12.33
CA TRP A 353 -15.05 26.19 -11.80
C TRP A 353 -15.07 26.73 -10.35
N GLY A 354 -13.93 27.24 -9.87
CA GLY A 354 -13.81 27.90 -8.57
C GLY A 354 -13.89 26.97 -7.36
N ALA A 355 -13.52 25.70 -7.49
CA ALA A 355 -13.39 24.80 -6.35
C ALA A 355 -12.31 25.31 -5.38
N ASN A 356 -12.46 24.98 -4.10
CA ASN A 356 -11.41 25.21 -3.11
C ASN A 356 -10.43 24.04 -3.13
N TYR A 357 -9.11 24.34 -3.07
CA TYR A 357 -8.07 23.35 -2.85
C TYR A 357 -7.60 23.47 -1.40
N PRO A 358 -8.03 22.58 -0.48
CA PRO A 358 -7.72 22.69 0.94
C PRO A 358 -6.31 22.14 1.24
N ARG A 359 -5.30 22.91 0.86
CA ARG A 359 -3.88 22.51 0.90
C ARG A 359 -3.42 22.02 2.27
N LYS A 360 -3.76 22.77 3.35
CA LYS A 360 -3.31 22.43 4.72
C LYS A 360 -3.92 21.12 5.19
N GLU A 361 -5.18 20.94 4.90
CA GLU A 361 -5.96 19.75 5.24
C GLU A 361 -5.42 18.53 4.47
N PHE A 362 -5.12 18.67 3.17
CA PHE A 362 -4.50 17.60 2.39
C PHE A 362 -3.11 17.21 2.92
N VAL A 363 -2.26 18.18 3.24
CA VAL A 363 -0.95 17.91 3.83
C VAL A 363 -1.10 17.16 5.16
N SER A 364 -1.99 17.61 6.04
CA SER A 364 -2.26 16.96 7.31
C SER A 364 -2.80 15.53 7.15
N ALA A 365 -3.75 15.34 6.21
CA ALA A 365 -4.31 14.03 5.90
C ALA A 365 -3.25 13.07 5.33
N TRP A 366 -2.44 13.53 4.37
CA TRP A 366 -1.33 12.75 3.85
C TRP A 366 -0.31 12.39 4.94
N GLN A 367 0.14 13.34 5.75
CA GLN A 367 1.08 13.06 6.84
C GLN A 367 0.53 12.03 7.82
N ARG A 368 -0.78 12.03 8.09
CA ARG A 368 -1.43 11.02 8.92
C ARG A 368 -1.39 9.65 8.25
N VAL A 369 -1.75 9.54 6.97
CA VAL A 369 -1.69 8.28 6.20
C VAL A 369 -0.26 7.76 6.13
N LEU A 370 0.71 8.63 5.81
CA LEU A 370 2.13 8.26 5.71
C LEU A 370 2.71 7.78 7.04
N PHE A 371 2.31 8.35 8.17
CA PHE A 371 2.68 7.87 9.49
C PHE A 371 2.16 6.44 9.75
N LEU A 372 0.89 6.19 9.37
CA LEU A 372 0.27 4.87 9.51
C LEU A 372 0.79 3.82 8.52
N GLN A 373 1.63 4.23 7.57
CA GLN A 373 2.37 3.32 6.70
C GLN A 373 3.71 2.86 7.30
N PHE A 374 4.03 3.27 8.53
CA PHE A 374 5.17 2.73 9.26
C PHE A 374 5.15 1.20 9.24
N HIS A 375 6.32 0.56 9.11
CA HIS A 375 6.38 -0.87 8.78
C HIS A 375 5.68 -1.79 9.80
N ASP A 376 5.70 -1.49 11.11
CA ASP A 376 4.94 -2.24 12.10
C ASP A 376 3.45 -1.86 12.16
N SER A 377 3.10 -0.64 11.78
CA SER A 377 1.70 -0.22 11.71
C SER A 377 0.99 -0.92 10.55
N LEU A 378 1.47 -0.72 9.33
CA LEU A 378 0.80 -1.24 8.13
C LEU A 378 0.93 -2.76 7.99
N ALA A 379 1.99 -3.36 8.49
CA ALA A 379 2.15 -4.81 8.57
C ALA A 379 1.16 -5.48 9.54
N GLY A 380 0.61 -4.73 10.51
CA GLY A 380 -0.27 -5.27 11.55
C GLY A 380 0.49 -5.95 12.69
N THR A 381 1.74 -5.56 12.93
CA THR A 381 2.61 -6.18 13.95
C THR A 381 2.64 -5.41 15.27
N SER A 382 1.84 -4.34 15.38
CA SER A 382 1.67 -3.51 16.57
C SER A 382 0.59 -4.04 17.52
N LEU A 383 0.50 -3.41 18.71
CA LEU A 383 -0.54 -3.68 19.69
C LEU A 383 -1.96 -3.36 19.14
N PHE A 384 -2.98 -4.00 19.71
CA PHE A 384 -4.39 -3.77 19.37
C PHE A 384 -4.82 -2.31 19.51
N GLU A 385 -4.35 -1.60 20.53
CA GLU A 385 -4.64 -0.17 20.72
C GLU A 385 -4.18 0.70 19.56
N HIS A 386 -3.11 0.26 18.87
CA HIS A 386 -2.67 0.96 17.67
C HIS A 386 -3.67 0.81 16.52
N SER A 387 -4.32 -0.35 16.37
CA SER A 387 -5.35 -0.56 15.36
C SER A 387 -6.51 0.42 15.50
N GLN A 388 -6.89 0.75 16.73
CA GLN A 388 -7.91 1.78 17.01
C GLN A 388 -7.44 3.16 16.59
N THR A 389 -6.21 3.54 16.96
CA THR A 389 -5.61 4.82 16.54
C THR A 389 -5.46 4.91 15.01
N ALA A 390 -5.12 3.81 14.34
CA ALA A 390 -5.02 3.76 12.88
C ALA A 390 -6.39 3.96 12.21
N ARG A 391 -7.44 3.33 12.73
CA ARG A 391 -8.81 3.53 12.24
C ARG A 391 -9.24 4.99 12.30
N GLU A 392 -8.97 5.68 13.42
CA GLU A 392 -9.25 7.11 13.58
C GLU A 392 -8.45 7.96 12.59
N GLY A 393 -7.17 7.65 12.40
CA GLY A 393 -6.29 8.37 11.50
C GLY A 393 -6.69 8.24 10.02
N TYR A 394 -7.04 7.04 9.58
CA TYR A 394 -7.58 6.84 8.23
C TYR A 394 -8.97 7.47 8.08
N GLY A 395 -9.82 7.39 9.11
CA GLY A 395 -11.14 8.05 9.13
C GLY A 395 -11.01 9.55 8.92
N TYR A 396 -10.05 10.20 9.58
CA TYR A 396 -9.75 11.62 9.37
C TYR A 396 -9.36 11.92 7.90
N ALA A 397 -8.47 11.12 7.31
CA ALA A 397 -8.03 11.33 5.94
C ALA A 397 -9.19 11.14 4.93
N LEU A 398 -10.02 10.12 5.15
CA LEU A 398 -11.21 9.86 4.32
C LEU A 398 -12.25 10.98 4.42
N ASP A 399 -12.46 11.56 5.60
CA ASP A 399 -13.38 12.66 5.79
C ASP A 399 -12.92 13.93 5.04
N ILE A 400 -11.64 14.31 5.18
CA ILE A 400 -11.05 15.44 4.43
C ILE A 400 -11.19 15.24 2.91
N ALA A 401 -10.82 14.05 2.41
CA ALA A 401 -10.90 13.75 0.99
C ALA A 401 -12.35 13.76 0.48
N GLY A 402 -13.27 13.17 1.26
CA GLY A 402 -14.71 13.11 0.93
C GLY A 402 -15.35 14.49 0.87
N GLN A 403 -15.11 15.34 1.87
CA GLN A 403 -15.63 16.70 1.91
C GLN A 403 -15.08 17.54 0.74
N ALA A 404 -13.77 17.51 0.50
CA ALA A 404 -13.14 18.24 -0.60
C ALA A 404 -13.71 17.83 -1.96
N THR A 405 -13.89 16.53 -2.18
CA THR A 405 -14.46 15.96 -3.40
C THR A 405 -15.89 16.40 -3.59
N LEU A 406 -16.74 16.22 -2.58
CA LEU A 406 -18.17 16.55 -2.64
C LEU A 406 -18.38 18.03 -2.93
N LEU A 407 -17.72 18.92 -2.19
CA LEU A 407 -17.86 20.37 -2.36
C LEU A 407 -17.35 20.85 -3.73
N ALA A 408 -16.29 20.24 -4.25
CA ALA A 408 -15.79 20.56 -5.59
C ALA A 408 -16.77 20.12 -6.69
N LEU A 409 -17.37 18.94 -6.57
CA LEU A 409 -18.37 18.44 -7.50
C LEU A 409 -19.69 19.22 -7.43
N GLN A 410 -20.12 19.64 -6.24
CA GLN A 410 -21.29 20.51 -6.12
C GLN A 410 -21.07 21.86 -6.80
N LYS A 411 -19.88 22.47 -6.66
CA LYS A 411 -19.56 23.68 -7.40
C LYS A 411 -19.54 23.48 -8.92
N LEU A 412 -19.09 22.33 -9.40
CA LEU A 412 -19.17 21.96 -10.82
C LEU A 412 -20.63 21.84 -11.26
N GLU A 413 -21.43 21.11 -10.45
CA GLU A 413 -22.84 20.87 -10.73
C GLU A 413 -23.60 22.20 -10.91
N TRP A 414 -23.37 23.20 -10.04
CA TRP A 414 -24.00 24.53 -10.15
C TRP A 414 -23.62 25.30 -11.42
N GLN A 415 -22.57 24.90 -12.14
CA GLN A 415 -22.23 25.51 -13.43
C GLN A 415 -22.91 24.81 -14.63
N VAL A 416 -23.49 23.63 -14.43
CA VAL A 416 -24.10 22.81 -15.49
C VAL A 416 -25.62 22.99 -15.46
N PRO A 417 -26.28 23.49 -16.54
CA PRO A 417 -27.71 23.81 -16.51
C PRO A 417 -28.60 22.55 -16.39
N ALA A 418 -29.61 22.62 -15.50
CA ALA A 418 -30.67 21.64 -15.31
C ALA A 418 -32.02 22.39 -15.20
N GLU A 419 -32.71 22.59 -16.31
CA GLU A 419 -33.78 23.61 -16.42
C GLU A 419 -35.20 23.03 -16.41
N ASP A 420 -35.36 21.73 -16.67
CA ASP A 420 -36.69 21.09 -16.69
C ASP A 420 -37.15 20.61 -15.31
N PRO A 421 -38.10 21.26 -14.65
CA PRO A 421 -38.55 20.90 -13.32
C PRO A 421 -39.36 19.60 -13.27
N SER A 422 -39.74 19.03 -14.42
CA SER A 422 -40.41 17.71 -14.51
C SER A 422 -39.43 16.56 -14.51
N SER A 423 -38.12 16.85 -14.61
CA SER A 423 -37.03 15.87 -14.66
C SER A 423 -36.20 15.87 -13.38
N GLN A 424 -35.48 14.77 -13.16
CA GLN A 424 -34.41 14.67 -12.19
C GLN A 424 -33.07 14.54 -12.91
N TYR A 425 -32.04 15.08 -12.33
CA TYR A 425 -30.72 15.08 -12.94
C TYR A 425 -29.65 14.50 -12.02
N LEU A 426 -28.70 13.76 -12.60
CA LEU A 426 -27.47 13.35 -11.96
C LEU A 426 -26.29 13.89 -12.76
N LEU A 427 -25.29 14.41 -12.08
CA LEU A 427 -23.98 14.67 -12.66
C LEU A 427 -23.05 13.53 -12.31
N VAL A 428 -22.49 12.88 -13.33
CA VAL A 428 -21.54 11.77 -13.16
C VAL A 428 -20.14 12.23 -13.56
N PHE A 429 -19.14 11.99 -12.71
CA PHE A 429 -17.77 12.42 -12.93
C PHE A 429 -16.82 11.23 -13.01
N ASN A 430 -15.94 11.22 -14.00
CA ASN A 430 -14.88 10.25 -14.21
C ASN A 430 -13.53 10.82 -13.73
N PRO A 431 -12.86 10.23 -12.70
CA PRO A 431 -11.59 10.72 -12.19
C PRO A 431 -10.36 10.22 -12.97
N HIS A 432 -10.56 9.51 -14.10
CA HIS A 432 -9.50 8.91 -14.91
C HIS A 432 -9.26 9.69 -16.19
N ALA A 433 -8.00 9.76 -16.63
CA ALA A 433 -7.61 10.48 -17.84
C ALA A 433 -7.89 9.69 -19.17
N ARG A 434 -8.87 8.78 -19.14
CA ARG A 434 -9.39 8.03 -20.29
C ARG A 434 -10.91 7.98 -20.22
N ASP A 435 -11.54 7.82 -21.39
CA ASP A 435 -12.98 7.55 -21.44
C ASP A 435 -13.27 6.19 -20.78
N ILE A 436 -14.38 6.11 -20.06
CA ILE A 436 -14.83 4.87 -19.42
C ILE A 436 -16.31 4.60 -19.73
N ASN A 437 -16.67 3.32 -19.78
CA ASN A 437 -18.05 2.87 -19.79
C ASN A 437 -18.31 2.20 -18.44
N SER A 438 -19.13 2.80 -17.61
CA SER A 438 -19.34 2.31 -16.26
C SER A 438 -20.82 2.16 -15.91
N VAL A 439 -21.09 1.28 -14.94
CA VAL A 439 -22.40 1.12 -14.34
C VAL A 439 -22.43 1.93 -13.06
N ILE A 440 -23.25 2.97 -13.07
CA ILE A 440 -23.41 3.91 -11.96
C ILE A 440 -24.59 3.51 -11.09
N GLU A 441 -24.42 3.53 -9.78
CA GLU A 441 -25.50 3.36 -8.83
C GLU A 441 -25.73 4.64 -8.05
N TYR A 442 -26.99 5.04 -7.92
CA TYR A 442 -27.36 6.20 -7.13
C TYR A 442 -28.69 6.01 -6.39
N ASP A 443 -28.69 6.23 -5.06
CA ASP A 443 -29.92 6.20 -4.26
C ASP A 443 -30.75 7.48 -4.47
N LEU A 444 -31.91 7.33 -5.14
CA LEU A 444 -32.82 8.43 -5.37
C LEU A 444 -33.94 8.42 -4.35
N ASN A 445 -34.24 9.57 -3.76
CA ASN A 445 -35.46 9.78 -2.99
C ASN A 445 -36.61 10.02 -3.98
N GLN A 446 -37.46 9.01 -4.17
CA GLN A 446 -38.62 9.12 -5.06
C GLN A 446 -39.73 9.87 -4.40
N GLY A 447 -39.62 11.17 -4.18
CA GLY A 447 -40.72 12.02 -3.75
C GLY A 447 -41.85 12.18 -4.79
N LYS A 448 -41.58 11.83 -6.07
CA LYS A 448 -42.56 11.65 -7.15
C LYS A 448 -42.28 10.30 -7.80
N TYR A 449 -43.23 9.40 -7.68
CA TYR A 449 -43.14 8.05 -8.31
C TYR A 449 -43.27 8.24 -9.83
N LEU A 450 -42.19 7.90 -10.52
CA LEU A 450 -42.27 7.72 -11.96
C LEU A 450 -43.02 6.40 -12.21
N LYS A 451 -44.12 6.42 -12.90
CA LYS A 451 -44.85 5.21 -13.29
C LYS A 451 -44.07 4.36 -14.28
N SER A 452 -43.38 5.05 -15.18
CA SER A 452 -42.39 4.52 -16.10
C SER A 452 -41.21 5.52 -16.11
N SER A 453 -39.97 5.04 -16.27
CA SER A 453 -38.80 5.90 -16.25
C SER A 453 -38.02 5.80 -17.53
N ARG A 454 -37.73 6.95 -18.10
CA ARG A 454 -36.78 7.11 -19.20
C ARG A 454 -35.53 7.80 -18.67
N VAL A 455 -34.37 7.26 -19.00
CA VAL A 455 -33.07 7.82 -18.66
C VAL A 455 -32.35 8.15 -19.96
N GLU A 456 -31.83 9.37 -20.06
CA GLU A 456 -31.13 9.88 -21.26
C GLU A 456 -29.80 10.51 -20.90
N ASP A 457 -28.86 10.50 -21.85
CA ASP A 457 -27.65 11.31 -21.78
C ASP A 457 -27.95 12.79 -22.15
N GLU A 458 -26.93 13.63 -22.13
CA GLU A 458 -27.03 15.08 -22.46
C GLU A 458 -27.44 15.37 -23.92
N LYS A 459 -27.38 14.39 -24.79
CA LYS A 459 -27.77 14.47 -26.22
C LYS A 459 -29.17 13.95 -26.47
N GLY A 460 -29.87 13.44 -25.43
CA GLY A 460 -31.19 12.81 -25.56
C GLY A 460 -31.12 11.34 -26.00
N ASN A 461 -29.93 10.70 -26.01
CA ASN A 461 -29.85 9.28 -26.29
C ASN A 461 -30.32 8.47 -25.08
N PRO A 462 -31.20 7.46 -25.27
CA PRO A 462 -31.70 6.67 -24.15
C PRO A 462 -30.59 5.77 -23.59
N LEU A 463 -30.52 5.71 -22.26
CA LEU A 463 -29.59 4.88 -21.50
C LEU A 463 -30.27 3.65 -20.91
N LEU A 464 -29.60 2.49 -20.98
CA LEU A 464 -30.06 1.29 -20.30
C LEU A 464 -29.93 1.45 -18.80
N HIS A 465 -31.04 1.22 -18.10
CA HIS A 465 -31.10 1.34 -16.65
C HIS A 465 -31.96 0.28 -15.99
N GLN A 466 -31.85 0.19 -14.67
CA GLN A 466 -32.59 -0.75 -13.85
C GLN A 466 -32.82 -0.14 -12.46
N TRP A 467 -33.99 -0.43 -11.86
CA TRP A 467 -34.26 -0.10 -10.47
C TRP A 467 -34.02 -1.31 -9.56
N VAL A 468 -33.28 -1.10 -8.48
CA VAL A 468 -33.01 -2.12 -7.47
C VAL A 468 -33.39 -1.58 -6.07
N PRO A 469 -33.50 -2.43 -5.04
CA PRO A 469 -33.73 -1.98 -3.68
C PRO A 469 -32.69 -0.95 -3.24
N GLY A 470 -33.12 0.10 -2.56
CA GLY A 470 -32.25 1.14 -2.00
C GLY A 470 -31.44 0.67 -0.80
N SER A 471 -30.59 1.57 -0.28
CA SER A 471 -29.76 1.29 0.91
C SER A 471 -30.56 1.23 2.22
N THR A 472 -31.83 1.68 2.20
CA THR A 472 -32.74 1.65 3.34
C THR A 472 -34.03 0.92 2.98
N GLU A 473 -34.64 0.22 3.94
CA GLU A 473 -35.93 -0.50 3.77
C GLU A 473 -37.14 0.44 3.74
N THR A 474 -36.96 1.76 3.93
CA THR A 474 -38.07 2.73 3.82
C THR A 474 -38.53 2.79 2.38
N GLY A 475 -39.76 2.41 2.10
CA GLY A 475 -40.34 2.12 0.78
C GLY A 475 -40.32 3.21 -0.27
N SER A 476 -39.78 4.40 0.02
CA SER A 476 -39.67 5.53 -0.90
C SER A 476 -38.29 5.67 -1.57
N ARG A 477 -37.27 4.95 -1.11
CA ARG A 477 -35.92 5.02 -1.71
C ARG A 477 -35.65 3.78 -2.55
N LYS A 478 -35.27 4.01 -3.79
CA LYS A 478 -34.77 3.00 -4.71
C LYS A 478 -33.44 3.46 -5.30
N LYS A 479 -32.65 2.50 -5.68
CA LYS A 479 -31.37 2.77 -6.34
C LYS A 479 -31.56 2.66 -7.84
N LEU A 480 -31.22 3.75 -8.55
CA LEU A 480 -31.05 3.73 -10.00
C LEU A 480 -29.70 3.09 -10.32
N VAL A 481 -29.70 2.10 -11.18
CA VAL A 481 -28.52 1.52 -11.80
C VAL A 481 -28.56 1.88 -13.28
N VAL A 482 -27.55 2.58 -13.80
CA VAL A 482 -27.52 3.08 -15.18
C VAL A 482 -26.16 2.85 -15.81
N SER A 483 -26.11 2.40 -17.08
CA SER A 483 -24.89 2.27 -17.85
C SER A 483 -24.66 3.49 -18.72
N THR A 484 -23.47 4.10 -18.62
CA THR A 484 -23.14 5.29 -19.40
C THR A 484 -21.65 5.39 -19.70
N ALA A 485 -21.32 5.99 -20.87
CA ALA A 485 -19.96 6.42 -21.17
C ALA A 485 -19.70 7.77 -20.52
N ILE A 486 -18.53 7.95 -19.90
CA ILE A 486 -18.14 9.18 -19.23
C ILE A 486 -16.79 9.62 -19.80
N PRO A 487 -16.67 10.89 -20.28
CA PRO A 487 -15.43 11.35 -20.92
C PRO A 487 -14.25 11.37 -19.93
N ALA A 488 -13.05 11.31 -20.49
CA ALA A 488 -11.78 11.32 -19.76
C ALA A 488 -11.66 12.52 -18.85
N PHE A 489 -11.30 12.29 -17.59
CA PHE A 489 -11.27 13.26 -16.51
C PHE A 489 -12.31 14.35 -16.71
N GLY A 490 -13.56 13.94 -16.63
CA GLY A 490 -14.66 14.77 -17.07
C GLY A 490 -15.99 14.33 -16.49
N TYR A 491 -17.04 14.94 -16.98
CA TYR A 491 -18.38 14.71 -16.47
C TYR A 491 -19.41 14.58 -17.56
N ARG A 492 -20.56 13.99 -17.21
CA ARG A 492 -21.76 13.90 -18.03
C ARG A 492 -22.99 14.10 -17.16
N GLN A 493 -23.96 14.87 -17.66
CA GLN A 493 -25.29 14.96 -17.08
C GLN A 493 -26.17 13.79 -17.57
N ILE A 494 -26.87 13.16 -16.65
CA ILE A 494 -27.92 12.16 -16.91
C ILE A 494 -29.26 12.75 -16.51
N ARG A 495 -30.26 12.65 -17.40
CA ARG A 495 -31.63 13.09 -17.18
C ARG A 495 -32.54 11.90 -16.98
N LEU A 496 -33.40 11.98 -15.95
CA LEU A 496 -34.40 10.99 -15.61
C LEU A 496 -35.79 11.65 -15.58
N PHE A 497 -36.79 11.11 -16.30
CA PHE A 497 -38.13 11.63 -16.38
C PHE A 497 -39.16 10.54 -16.71
N ASP A 498 -40.48 10.88 -16.66
CA ASP A 498 -41.54 9.93 -17.02
C ASP A 498 -41.49 9.64 -18.53
N GLY A 499 -41.44 8.38 -18.89
CA GLY A 499 -41.36 7.92 -20.29
C GLY A 499 -41.04 6.44 -20.39
N ASP A 500 -41.06 5.92 -21.59
CA ASP A 500 -40.79 4.50 -21.84
C ASP A 500 -39.30 4.20 -21.70
N PRO A 501 -38.92 3.14 -20.94
CA PRO A 501 -37.54 2.75 -20.78
C PRO A 501 -36.93 2.23 -22.09
N LEU A 502 -35.61 2.34 -22.21
CA LEU A 502 -34.89 1.68 -23.28
C LEU A 502 -35.01 0.16 -23.17
N ILE A 503 -35.58 -0.47 -24.19
CA ILE A 503 -35.63 -1.93 -24.32
C ILE A 503 -34.37 -2.39 -25.06
N SER A 504 -33.46 -3.06 -24.34
CA SER A 504 -32.26 -3.63 -24.92
C SER A 504 -32.50 -5.07 -25.39
N LYS A 505 -31.93 -5.41 -26.55
CA LYS A 505 -31.83 -6.82 -27.01
C LYS A 505 -30.73 -7.58 -26.26
N GLU A 506 -29.72 -6.87 -25.77
CA GLU A 506 -28.65 -7.42 -24.97
C GLU A 506 -29.03 -7.32 -23.49
N THR A 507 -29.37 -8.45 -22.90
CA THR A 507 -29.79 -8.56 -21.51
C THR A 507 -28.91 -9.51 -20.75
N VAL A 508 -28.93 -9.38 -19.43
CA VAL A 508 -28.40 -10.37 -18.51
C VAL A 508 -29.54 -11.02 -17.74
N LYS A 509 -29.43 -12.29 -17.38
CA LYS A 509 -30.44 -13.04 -16.65
C LYS A 509 -29.82 -13.79 -15.49
N ALA A 510 -30.58 -13.95 -14.41
CA ALA A 510 -30.28 -14.86 -13.32
C ALA A 510 -31.47 -15.81 -13.12
N GLU A 511 -31.21 -17.12 -13.11
CA GLU A 511 -32.20 -18.15 -12.87
C GLU A 511 -31.57 -19.29 -12.06
N GLY A 512 -32.19 -19.62 -10.91
CA GLY A 512 -31.66 -20.63 -10.00
C GLY A 512 -30.23 -20.27 -9.52
N ASN A 513 -29.27 -21.07 -9.91
CA ASN A 513 -27.84 -20.90 -9.60
C ASN A 513 -26.98 -20.45 -10.81
N VAL A 514 -27.60 -19.81 -11.81
CA VAL A 514 -26.92 -19.40 -13.03
C VAL A 514 -27.15 -17.91 -13.30
N MET A 515 -26.11 -17.17 -13.65
CA MET A 515 -26.19 -15.85 -14.30
C MET A 515 -25.61 -15.96 -15.72
N GLU A 516 -26.24 -15.27 -16.67
CA GLU A 516 -25.80 -15.35 -18.06
C GLU A 516 -26.03 -14.03 -18.79
N ASN A 517 -25.01 -13.60 -19.55
CA ASN A 517 -25.12 -12.54 -20.54
C ASN A 517 -24.65 -13.05 -21.92
N LYS A 518 -24.44 -12.18 -22.90
CA LYS A 518 -23.98 -12.60 -24.22
C LYS A 518 -22.56 -13.21 -24.23
N PHE A 519 -21.72 -12.87 -23.24
CA PHE A 519 -20.30 -13.27 -23.18
C PHE A 519 -20.05 -14.46 -22.25
N LEU A 520 -20.66 -14.43 -21.09
CA LEU A 520 -20.35 -15.34 -20.00
C LEU A 520 -21.60 -16.10 -19.53
N ARG A 521 -21.39 -17.34 -19.14
CA ARG A 521 -22.29 -18.11 -18.27
C ARG A 521 -21.58 -18.41 -16.96
N VAL A 522 -22.16 -17.92 -15.87
CA VAL A 522 -21.63 -18.05 -14.51
C VAL A 522 -22.53 -19.01 -13.72
N ARG A 523 -21.96 -20.07 -13.13
CA ARG A 523 -22.69 -21.10 -12.39
C ARG A 523 -22.18 -21.18 -10.97
N PHE A 524 -23.05 -21.45 -10.03
CA PHE A 524 -22.70 -21.62 -8.61
C PHE A 524 -23.03 -23.06 -8.18
N SER A 525 -22.10 -23.68 -7.47
CA SER A 525 -22.23 -25.05 -6.98
C SER A 525 -22.83 -25.11 -5.57
N GLY A 526 -23.27 -26.29 -5.14
CA GLY A 526 -23.83 -26.51 -3.80
C GLY A 526 -22.82 -26.36 -2.65
N ASN A 527 -21.52 -26.31 -2.95
CA ASN A 527 -20.45 -26.01 -1.98
C ASN A 527 -19.96 -24.56 -2.05
N GLY A 528 -20.60 -23.70 -2.85
CA GLY A 528 -20.32 -22.26 -2.89
C GLY A 528 -19.28 -21.80 -3.90
N THR A 529 -18.69 -22.72 -4.67
CA THR A 529 -17.73 -22.38 -5.71
C THR A 529 -18.40 -21.86 -6.98
N ILE A 530 -17.63 -21.13 -7.81
CA ILE A 530 -18.07 -20.50 -9.05
C ILE A 530 -17.46 -21.21 -10.27
N GLY A 531 -18.26 -21.40 -11.33
CA GLY A 531 -17.80 -21.74 -12.68
C GLY A 531 -18.07 -20.60 -13.63
N ILE A 532 -17.12 -20.29 -14.50
CA ILE A 532 -17.25 -19.27 -15.55
C ILE A 532 -16.96 -19.92 -16.89
N TYR A 533 -17.95 -19.91 -17.77
CA TYR A 533 -17.83 -20.35 -19.14
C TYR A 533 -17.81 -19.16 -20.10
N ASP A 534 -16.73 -18.99 -20.84
CA ASP A 534 -16.62 -17.99 -21.90
C ASP A 534 -17.30 -18.54 -23.16
N LYS A 535 -18.42 -17.91 -23.53
CA LYS A 535 -19.29 -18.35 -24.64
C LYS A 535 -18.66 -18.10 -26.02
N GLU A 536 -17.81 -17.08 -26.14
CA GLU A 536 -17.15 -16.78 -27.42
C GLU A 536 -15.95 -17.70 -27.67
N LYS A 537 -15.25 -18.08 -26.61
CA LYS A 537 -14.11 -19.00 -26.69
C LYS A 537 -14.52 -20.46 -26.56
N GLY A 538 -15.75 -20.73 -26.08
CA GLY A 538 -16.26 -22.09 -25.88
C GLY A 538 -15.50 -22.85 -24.79
N LYS A 539 -15.01 -22.15 -23.71
CA LYS A 539 -14.10 -22.72 -22.71
C LYS A 539 -14.52 -22.38 -21.30
N GLU A 540 -14.28 -23.30 -20.37
CA GLU A 540 -14.29 -23.04 -18.94
C GLU A 540 -13.03 -22.25 -18.56
N VAL A 541 -13.17 -21.34 -17.58
CA VAL A 541 -12.07 -20.56 -17.01
C VAL A 541 -11.31 -21.37 -15.95
N PHE A 542 -12.02 -22.20 -15.20
CA PHE A 542 -11.45 -22.99 -14.12
C PHE A 542 -11.31 -24.46 -14.49
N GLU A 543 -10.26 -25.10 -14.03
CA GLU A 543 -10.05 -26.53 -14.14
C GLU A 543 -11.18 -27.29 -13.41
N GLY A 544 -11.77 -28.31 -14.07
CA GLY A 544 -12.91 -29.02 -13.51
C GLY A 544 -14.23 -28.24 -13.50
N GLY A 545 -14.29 -27.03 -14.07
CA GLY A 545 -15.48 -26.23 -14.30
C GLY A 545 -15.88 -25.35 -13.13
N ALA A 546 -16.80 -25.78 -12.25
CA ALA A 546 -17.29 -24.94 -11.14
C ALA A 546 -16.43 -25.08 -9.86
N THR A 547 -15.16 -24.76 -9.94
CA THR A 547 -14.16 -24.93 -8.85
C THR A 547 -13.55 -23.61 -8.36
N GLY A 548 -13.80 -22.50 -9.03
CA GLY A 548 -13.22 -21.20 -8.70
C GLY A 548 -13.78 -20.60 -7.40
N CYS A 549 -12.98 -19.75 -6.77
CA CYS A 549 -13.29 -19.08 -5.52
C CYS A 549 -13.66 -20.06 -4.38
N SER A 550 -12.98 -21.22 -4.31
CA SER A 550 -13.09 -22.09 -3.14
C SER A 550 -12.51 -21.38 -1.92
N ALA A 551 -13.29 -21.24 -0.87
CA ALA A 551 -12.87 -20.58 0.38
C ALA A 551 -12.20 -21.59 1.30
N VAL A 552 -10.89 -21.78 1.12
CA VAL A 552 -10.06 -22.81 1.76
C VAL A 552 -9.53 -22.32 3.11
N ILE A 553 -9.61 -23.20 4.12
CA ILE A 553 -9.09 -22.95 5.46
C ILE A 553 -7.73 -23.60 5.62
N ILE A 554 -6.79 -22.80 6.06
CA ILE A 554 -5.41 -23.20 6.32
C ILE A 554 -5.18 -23.19 7.84
N ASP A 555 -4.54 -24.20 8.35
CA ASP A 555 -4.01 -24.24 9.72
C ASP A 555 -2.79 -23.33 9.81
N ASP A 556 -2.83 -22.34 10.70
CA ASP A 556 -1.77 -21.34 10.86
C ASP A 556 -1.44 -21.10 12.34
N PRO A 557 -0.62 -21.98 12.95
CA PRO A 557 -0.18 -21.84 14.33
C PRO A 557 0.99 -20.84 14.49
N SER A 558 1.37 -20.12 13.42
CA SER A 558 2.52 -19.23 13.42
C SER A 558 2.25 -17.92 14.18
N ASP A 559 3.33 -17.24 14.53
CA ASP A 559 3.27 -15.90 15.14
C ASP A 559 2.73 -14.82 14.17
N THR A 560 2.58 -13.59 14.64
CA THR A 560 2.01 -12.48 13.85
C THR A 560 2.78 -12.25 12.55
N TRP A 561 4.11 -12.37 12.56
CA TRP A 561 4.98 -12.18 11.39
C TRP A 561 5.02 -13.40 10.47
N SER A 562 4.67 -14.59 10.96
CA SER A 562 4.92 -15.88 10.33
C SER A 562 6.43 -16.13 10.10
N HIS A 563 7.22 -15.97 11.16
CA HIS A 563 8.64 -16.28 11.08
C HIS A 563 8.87 -17.74 10.65
N ASP A 564 9.87 -17.93 9.80
CA ASP A 564 10.26 -19.23 9.23
C ASP A 564 9.21 -19.88 8.30
N ILE A 565 8.08 -19.19 8.00
CA ILE A 565 7.07 -19.62 7.03
C ILE A 565 7.35 -18.94 5.69
N LYS A 566 7.23 -19.70 4.58
CA LYS A 566 7.24 -19.16 3.21
C LYS A 566 5.94 -19.41 2.48
N SER A 567 5.22 -20.48 2.84
CA SER A 567 3.97 -20.86 2.20
C SER A 567 2.96 -21.38 3.22
N TYR A 568 1.69 -21.14 2.96
CA TYR A 568 0.56 -21.64 3.75
C TYR A 568 -0.14 -22.75 2.96
N SER A 569 0.20 -24.01 3.27
CA SER A 569 -0.22 -25.17 2.48
C SER A 569 -0.98 -26.24 3.28
N ASN A 570 -1.09 -26.12 4.61
CA ASN A 570 -1.78 -27.10 5.44
C ASN A 570 -3.29 -26.85 5.44
N GLU A 571 -3.98 -27.36 4.40
CA GLU A 571 -5.44 -27.24 4.25
C GLU A 571 -6.15 -28.16 5.24
N ILE A 572 -7.04 -27.61 6.05
CA ILE A 572 -7.82 -28.33 7.08
C ILE A 572 -9.33 -28.34 6.82
N GLY A 573 -9.79 -27.61 5.80
CA GLY A 573 -11.21 -27.55 5.44
C GLY A 573 -11.50 -26.45 4.43
N ALA A 574 -12.78 -26.22 4.18
CA ALA A 574 -13.28 -25.15 3.34
C ALA A 574 -14.69 -24.75 3.77
N PHE A 575 -15.11 -23.53 3.47
CA PHE A 575 -16.51 -23.13 3.57
C PHE A 575 -17.38 -23.96 2.64
N GLY A 576 -18.58 -24.31 3.06
CA GLY A 576 -19.49 -25.16 2.32
C GLY A 576 -20.97 -24.91 2.64
N ASN A 577 -21.85 -25.87 2.29
CA ASN A 577 -23.29 -25.81 2.55
C ASN A 577 -23.95 -24.56 1.98
N ALA A 578 -23.74 -24.32 0.67
CA ALA A 578 -24.15 -23.07 0.04
C ALA A 578 -25.65 -22.86 -0.01
N THR A 579 -26.10 -21.69 0.44
CA THR A 579 -27.44 -21.17 0.14
C THR A 579 -27.31 -20.16 -0.99
N ILE A 580 -28.06 -20.35 -2.08
CA ILE A 580 -28.00 -19.54 -3.28
C ILE A 580 -29.33 -18.79 -3.46
N LYS A 581 -29.25 -17.45 -3.64
CA LYS A 581 -30.44 -16.61 -3.79
C LYS A 581 -30.23 -15.56 -4.89
N VAL A 582 -31.16 -15.48 -5.84
CA VAL A 582 -31.20 -14.38 -6.81
C VAL A 582 -31.62 -13.10 -6.09
N LEU A 583 -30.82 -12.04 -6.19
CA LEU A 583 -31.10 -10.73 -5.62
C LEU A 583 -31.57 -9.73 -6.66
N GLU A 584 -31.01 -9.78 -7.87
CA GLU A 584 -31.34 -8.91 -8.99
C GLU A 584 -31.44 -9.74 -10.27
N ASN A 585 -32.45 -9.45 -11.08
CA ASN A 585 -32.67 -10.08 -12.38
C ASN A 585 -33.26 -9.04 -13.31
N GLY A 586 -32.43 -8.22 -13.88
CA GLY A 586 -32.87 -7.09 -14.69
C GLY A 586 -32.05 -6.92 -15.97
N PRO A 587 -32.49 -6.01 -16.87
CA PRO A 587 -31.90 -5.96 -18.20
C PRO A 587 -30.43 -5.53 -18.19
N LEU A 588 -30.00 -4.75 -17.18
CA LEU A 588 -28.65 -4.22 -17.08
C LEU A 588 -27.73 -5.10 -16.23
N ARG A 589 -28.24 -5.58 -15.09
CA ARG A 589 -27.44 -6.35 -14.13
C ARG A 589 -28.24 -7.49 -13.51
N ALA A 590 -27.59 -8.64 -13.38
CA ALA A 590 -28.03 -9.76 -12.55
C ALA A 590 -27.14 -9.89 -11.32
N LYS A 591 -27.72 -10.31 -10.18
CA LYS A 591 -26.98 -10.54 -8.95
C LYS A 591 -27.47 -11.78 -8.22
N ILE A 592 -26.52 -12.62 -7.81
CA ILE A 592 -26.78 -13.82 -7.00
C ILE A 592 -25.94 -13.74 -5.74
N ARG A 593 -26.57 -13.96 -4.58
CA ARG A 593 -25.89 -14.18 -3.30
C ARG A 593 -25.64 -15.65 -3.09
N VAL A 594 -24.39 -15.98 -2.77
CA VAL A 594 -23.96 -17.29 -2.29
C VAL A 594 -23.51 -17.13 -0.86
N ARG A 595 -24.15 -17.85 0.07
CA ARG A 595 -23.76 -17.86 1.49
C ARG A 595 -23.28 -19.27 1.85
N THR A 596 -22.12 -19.34 2.51
CA THR A 596 -21.50 -20.57 3.00
C THR A 596 -21.08 -20.40 4.46
N GLU A 597 -20.78 -21.50 5.14
CA GLU A 597 -20.43 -21.52 6.56
C GLU A 597 -19.23 -22.45 6.81
N TYR A 598 -18.45 -22.14 7.85
CA TYR A 598 -17.37 -22.95 8.38
C TYR A 598 -17.19 -22.63 9.86
N GLY A 599 -17.26 -23.66 10.75
CA GLY A 599 -17.17 -23.45 12.20
C GLY A 599 -18.21 -22.43 12.68
N ASP A 600 -17.76 -21.41 13.38
CA ASP A 600 -18.60 -20.29 13.84
C ASP A 600 -18.61 -19.11 12.84
N SER A 601 -17.97 -19.26 11.70
CA SER A 601 -17.78 -18.23 10.69
C SER A 601 -18.77 -18.34 9.54
N SER A 602 -19.19 -17.21 8.95
CA SER A 602 -20.05 -17.18 7.77
C SER A 602 -19.50 -16.30 6.67
N LEU A 603 -19.69 -16.72 5.42
CA LEU A 603 -19.25 -16.02 4.22
C LEU A 603 -20.43 -15.79 3.28
N ALA A 604 -20.69 -14.53 2.94
CA ALA A 604 -21.66 -14.16 1.91
C ALA A 604 -20.98 -13.43 0.77
N ILE A 605 -21.14 -13.91 -0.45
CA ILE A 605 -20.61 -13.27 -1.64
C ILE A 605 -21.77 -12.89 -2.57
N ASP A 606 -21.91 -11.58 -2.85
CA ASP A 606 -22.86 -11.06 -3.84
C ASP A 606 -22.15 -10.95 -5.18
N TRP A 607 -22.40 -11.91 -6.04
CA TRP A 607 -21.87 -11.97 -7.39
C TRP A 607 -22.73 -11.17 -8.34
N SER A 608 -22.14 -10.29 -9.14
CA SER A 608 -22.81 -9.43 -10.10
C SER A 608 -22.27 -9.64 -11.51
N LEU A 609 -23.17 -9.68 -12.49
CA LEU A 609 -22.84 -9.73 -13.91
C LEU A 609 -23.67 -8.68 -14.65
N SER A 610 -23.04 -7.78 -15.39
CA SER A 610 -23.71 -6.76 -16.20
C SER A 610 -23.89 -7.24 -17.66
N SER A 611 -24.91 -6.72 -18.35
CA SER A 611 -25.29 -7.15 -19.71
C SER A 611 -24.15 -7.03 -20.73
N GLY A 612 -23.39 -5.93 -20.66
CA GLY A 612 -22.26 -5.64 -21.56
C GLY A 612 -20.88 -6.07 -21.06
N SER A 613 -20.79 -6.72 -19.90
CA SER A 613 -19.51 -7.00 -19.23
C SER A 613 -18.97 -8.39 -19.55
N ARG A 614 -17.64 -8.48 -19.66
CA ARG A 614 -16.88 -9.73 -19.61
C ARG A 614 -16.29 -10.02 -18.22
N ASN A 615 -16.60 -9.19 -17.25
CA ASN A 615 -16.06 -9.28 -15.90
C ASN A 615 -17.19 -9.69 -14.93
N VAL A 616 -16.83 -10.42 -13.89
CA VAL A 616 -17.73 -10.83 -12.81
C VAL A 616 -17.28 -10.13 -11.53
N GLU A 617 -18.14 -9.27 -10.96
CA GLU A 617 -17.86 -8.58 -9.71
C GLU A 617 -18.38 -9.38 -8.52
N ALA A 618 -17.62 -9.38 -7.43
CA ALA A 618 -17.97 -9.99 -6.15
C ALA A 618 -17.87 -8.96 -5.03
N LYS A 619 -18.94 -8.79 -4.26
CA LYS A 619 -18.93 -8.11 -2.96
C LYS A 619 -18.91 -9.16 -1.87
N VAL A 620 -17.80 -9.23 -1.16
CA VAL A 620 -17.56 -10.20 -0.09
C VAL A 620 -17.95 -9.61 1.25
N THR A 621 -18.68 -10.38 2.05
CA THR A 621 -18.94 -10.12 3.48
C THR A 621 -18.58 -11.39 4.23
N LEU A 622 -17.53 -11.34 5.01
CA LEU A 622 -17.04 -12.42 5.86
C LEU A 622 -17.31 -12.04 7.31
N ASP A 623 -17.94 -12.92 8.07
CA ASP A 623 -18.04 -12.83 9.53
C ASP A 623 -17.13 -13.93 10.09
N TRP A 624 -15.95 -13.54 10.61
CA TRP A 624 -14.85 -14.43 10.92
C TRP A 624 -14.65 -14.61 12.42
N HIS A 625 -14.65 -15.84 12.89
CA HIS A 625 -14.54 -16.20 14.31
C HIS A 625 -13.55 -17.33 14.59
N GLU A 626 -12.65 -17.62 13.66
CA GLU A 626 -11.65 -18.68 13.81
C GLU A 626 -10.37 -18.16 14.47
N HIS A 627 -9.63 -19.03 15.13
CA HIS A 627 -8.35 -18.75 15.76
C HIS A 627 -7.24 -19.63 15.17
N LEU A 628 -6.03 -19.11 15.02
CA LEU A 628 -4.88 -19.80 14.42
C LEU A 628 -5.21 -20.46 13.08
N LYS A 629 -6.01 -19.76 12.29
CA LYS A 629 -6.39 -20.19 10.94
C LYS A 629 -6.29 -19.03 9.96
N MET A 630 -6.14 -19.40 8.71
CA MET A 630 -6.12 -18.46 7.59
C MET A 630 -7.18 -18.88 6.57
N LEU A 631 -7.86 -17.89 6.01
CA LEU A 631 -8.78 -18.07 4.88
C LEU A 631 -8.10 -17.64 3.60
N LYS A 632 -8.12 -18.52 2.58
CA LYS A 632 -7.71 -18.19 1.22
C LYS A 632 -8.82 -18.46 0.22
N PHE A 633 -8.96 -17.61 -0.80
CA PHE A 633 -9.77 -17.92 -1.98
C PHE A 633 -8.88 -18.53 -3.05
N SER A 634 -9.23 -19.74 -3.51
CA SER A 634 -8.52 -20.53 -4.51
C SER A 634 -9.19 -20.42 -5.87
N PHE A 635 -8.40 -20.17 -6.91
CA PHE A 635 -8.83 -20.04 -8.30
C PHE A 635 -7.96 -20.96 -9.19
N PRO A 636 -8.33 -22.24 -9.36
CA PRO A 636 -7.59 -23.17 -10.22
C PRO A 636 -7.86 -22.85 -11.69
N VAL A 637 -7.06 -21.95 -12.26
CA VAL A 637 -7.23 -21.49 -13.65
C VAL A 637 -6.86 -22.59 -14.64
N ASP A 638 -7.70 -22.83 -15.66
CA ASP A 638 -7.51 -23.90 -16.63
C ASP A 638 -6.48 -23.51 -17.71
N VAL A 639 -5.19 -23.47 -17.31
CA VAL A 639 -4.06 -23.10 -18.18
C VAL A 639 -2.88 -24.05 -18.01
N GLU A 640 -2.11 -24.19 -19.09
CA GLU A 640 -0.83 -24.90 -19.17
C GLU A 640 0.32 -23.89 -19.18
N ALA A 641 1.48 -24.25 -18.60
CA ALA A 641 2.66 -23.38 -18.47
C ALA A 641 2.31 -21.99 -17.87
N PRO A 642 1.73 -21.96 -16.67
CA PRO A 642 1.22 -20.73 -16.09
C PRO A 642 2.33 -19.72 -15.80
N VAL A 643 2.02 -18.44 -16.04
CA VAL A 643 2.85 -17.27 -15.67
C VAL A 643 2.04 -16.41 -14.72
N ALA A 644 2.56 -16.22 -13.51
CA ALA A 644 1.93 -15.40 -12.48
C ALA A 644 2.54 -13.99 -12.47
N THR A 645 1.71 -12.97 -12.70
CA THR A 645 2.12 -11.56 -12.69
C THR A 645 1.41 -10.84 -11.54
N TYR A 646 2.18 -10.14 -10.72
CA TYR A 646 1.69 -9.40 -9.55
C TYR A 646 1.87 -7.90 -9.76
N GLU A 647 0.87 -7.11 -9.42
CA GLU A 647 1.06 -5.67 -9.31
C GLU A 647 1.91 -5.35 -8.08
N ILE A 648 2.86 -4.43 -8.24
CA ILE A 648 3.68 -3.84 -7.18
C ILE A 648 3.62 -2.30 -7.29
N PRO A 649 4.12 -1.52 -6.32
CA PRO A 649 4.10 -0.06 -6.40
C PRO A 649 4.68 0.46 -7.72
N TYR A 650 3.87 1.12 -8.55
CA TYR A 650 4.23 1.65 -9.87
C TYR A 650 4.80 0.64 -10.88
N GLY A 651 4.42 -0.62 -10.77
CA GLY A 651 4.88 -1.62 -11.72
C GLY A 651 4.21 -2.98 -11.55
N HIS A 652 4.86 -3.96 -12.11
CA HIS A 652 4.48 -5.37 -11.97
C HIS A 652 5.73 -6.26 -11.97
N ILE A 653 5.57 -7.46 -11.43
CA ILE A 653 6.63 -8.46 -11.38
C ILE A 653 6.07 -9.85 -11.69
N VAL A 654 6.85 -10.65 -12.42
CA VAL A 654 6.55 -12.07 -12.62
C VAL A 654 7.23 -12.88 -11.53
N ARG A 655 6.47 -13.76 -10.86
CA ARG A 655 7.01 -14.63 -9.81
C ARG A 655 6.81 -16.10 -10.15
N VAL A 656 7.60 -16.95 -9.51
CA VAL A 656 7.53 -18.41 -9.67
C VAL A 656 6.24 -18.97 -9.06
N THR A 657 5.68 -19.99 -9.69
CA THR A 657 4.41 -20.62 -9.25
C THR A 657 4.68 -21.78 -8.30
N ASN A 658 5.45 -21.55 -7.23
CA ASN A 658 5.90 -22.57 -6.27
C ASN A 658 5.03 -22.70 -5.01
N GLY A 659 4.09 -21.75 -4.81
CA GLY A 659 3.19 -21.71 -3.65
C GLY A 659 3.68 -20.84 -2.51
N ASP A 660 4.78 -20.12 -2.66
CA ASP A 660 5.22 -19.14 -1.68
C ASP A 660 4.18 -17.99 -1.54
N GLU A 661 4.10 -17.42 -0.34
CA GLU A 661 3.27 -16.26 -0.08
C GLU A 661 4.01 -14.99 -0.47
N ASP A 662 3.42 -14.23 -1.37
CA ASP A 662 4.01 -13.03 -1.96
C ASP A 662 3.15 -11.78 -1.73
N PRO A 663 3.77 -10.61 -1.52
CA PRO A 663 3.04 -9.35 -1.52
C PRO A 663 2.61 -8.96 -2.94
N GLY A 664 1.44 -8.37 -3.05
CA GLY A 664 0.96 -7.73 -4.28
C GLY A 664 0.09 -6.54 -3.95
N GLN A 665 -0.19 -5.72 -4.95
CA GLN A 665 -1.06 -4.57 -4.81
C GLN A 665 -2.53 -4.96 -5.11
N ARG A 666 -3.17 -4.31 -6.08
CA ARG A 666 -4.59 -4.44 -6.35
C ARG A 666 -4.95 -5.68 -7.17
N TRP A 667 -4.02 -6.21 -7.96
CA TRP A 667 -4.31 -7.31 -8.87
C TRP A 667 -3.19 -8.34 -8.98
N ILE A 668 -3.62 -9.56 -9.31
CA ILE A 668 -2.78 -10.68 -9.71
C ILE A 668 -3.37 -11.29 -10.98
N ASP A 669 -2.52 -11.64 -11.92
CA ASP A 669 -2.84 -12.31 -13.17
C ASP A 669 -2.19 -13.68 -13.25
N LEU A 670 -2.96 -14.69 -13.67
CA LEU A 670 -2.44 -16.00 -14.04
C LEU A 670 -2.84 -16.32 -15.47
N SER A 671 -1.85 -16.29 -16.35
CA SER A 671 -2.02 -16.52 -17.78
C SER A 671 -1.20 -17.71 -18.26
N GLY A 672 -1.65 -18.38 -19.31
CA GLY A 672 -0.95 -19.51 -19.93
C GLY A 672 -1.53 -19.89 -21.28
N GLN A 673 -1.38 -21.16 -21.65
CA GLN A 673 -1.94 -21.74 -22.87
C GLN A 673 -3.06 -22.71 -22.50
N LYS A 674 -4.07 -22.83 -23.37
CA LYS A 674 -5.08 -23.90 -23.31
C LYS A 674 -5.38 -24.36 -24.73
N ASN A 675 -5.03 -25.60 -25.03
CA ASN A 675 -5.18 -26.18 -26.37
C ASN A 675 -4.60 -25.28 -27.47
N GLY A 676 -3.39 -24.77 -27.27
CA GLY A 676 -2.69 -23.90 -28.23
C GLY A 676 -3.20 -22.47 -28.35
N SER A 677 -4.16 -22.05 -27.51
CA SER A 677 -4.67 -20.68 -27.45
C SER A 677 -4.37 -20.07 -26.09
N ARG A 678 -4.14 -18.77 -26.03
CA ARG A 678 -3.99 -18.04 -24.76
C ARG A 678 -5.25 -18.12 -23.92
N ALA A 679 -5.08 -18.18 -22.60
CA ALA A 679 -6.14 -18.09 -21.61
C ALA A 679 -5.56 -17.54 -20.32
N GLY A 680 -6.39 -16.90 -19.52
CA GLY A 680 -5.98 -16.37 -18.24
C GLY A 680 -7.14 -15.84 -17.42
N LEU A 681 -6.82 -15.55 -16.17
CA LEU A 681 -7.71 -14.88 -15.21
C LEU A 681 -6.89 -13.85 -14.45
N THR A 682 -7.36 -12.61 -14.47
CA THR A 682 -6.91 -11.61 -13.51
C THR A 682 -7.93 -11.48 -12.40
N VAL A 683 -7.48 -11.41 -11.15
CA VAL A 683 -8.31 -11.04 -10.00
C VAL A 683 -7.85 -9.70 -9.47
N ILE A 684 -8.76 -8.72 -9.46
CA ILE A 684 -8.56 -7.39 -8.90
C ILE A 684 -9.32 -7.32 -7.57
N ASN A 685 -8.76 -6.64 -6.55
CA ASN A 685 -9.46 -6.42 -5.28
C ASN A 685 -9.12 -5.06 -4.67
N ASP A 686 -9.94 -4.63 -3.70
CA ASP A 686 -9.81 -3.31 -3.06
C ASP A 686 -9.27 -3.34 -1.61
N ALA A 687 -8.79 -4.50 -1.11
CA ALA A 687 -8.43 -4.62 0.31
C ALA A 687 -7.29 -5.57 0.66
N LYS A 688 -6.93 -6.52 -0.21
CA LYS A 688 -6.01 -7.61 0.12
C LYS A 688 -4.66 -7.44 -0.58
N TYR A 689 -3.58 -7.96 0.05
CA TYR A 689 -2.20 -7.79 -0.40
C TYR A 689 -1.37 -9.07 -0.34
N GLY A 690 -1.87 -10.14 0.28
CA GLY A 690 -1.22 -11.45 0.31
C GLY A 690 -1.75 -12.35 -0.80
N TYR A 691 -0.85 -12.98 -1.54
CA TYR A 691 -1.16 -13.86 -2.65
C TYR A 691 -0.22 -15.06 -2.69
N SER A 692 -0.67 -16.17 -3.28
CA SER A 692 0.22 -17.27 -3.63
C SER A 692 -0.25 -17.95 -4.90
N VAL A 693 0.67 -18.54 -5.67
CA VAL A 693 0.34 -19.34 -6.84
C VAL A 693 1.12 -20.65 -6.80
N LYS A 694 0.41 -21.77 -6.85
CA LYS A 694 1.00 -23.10 -6.93
C LYS A 694 0.54 -23.82 -8.20
N GLY A 695 1.46 -23.93 -9.16
CA GLY A 695 1.06 -24.42 -10.48
C GLY A 695 0.03 -23.48 -11.12
N ASN A 696 -1.17 -23.99 -11.38
CA ASN A 696 -2.30 -23.23 -11.94
C ASN A 696 -3.31 -22.75 -10.90
N ASP A 697 -3.09 -23.01 -9.59
CA ASP A 697 -3.94 -22.53 -8.51
C ASP A 697 -3.45 -21.18 -7.99
N MET A 698 -4.15 -20.14 -8.34
CA MET A 698 -3.95 -18.77 -7.86
C MET A 698 -4.79 -18.54 -6.61
N ARG A 699 -4.17 -18.01 -5.54
CA ARG A 699 -4.85 -17.79 -4.26
C ARG A 699 -4.70 -16.36 -3.76
N ILE A 700 -5.76 -15.85 -3.14
CA ILE A 700 -5.80 -14.59 -2.41
C ILE A 700 -5.96 -14.87 -0.94
N SER A 701 -5.11 -14.30 -0.10
CA SER A 701 -5.17 -14.38 1.35
C SER A 701 -6.17 -13.37 1.88
N VAL A 702 -7.23 -13.87 2.57
CA VAL A 702 -8.42 -13.07 2.90
C VAL A 702 -8.44 -12.64 4.35
N ALA A 703 -8.20 -13.56 5.29
CA ALA A 703 -8.18 -13.32 6.72
C ALA A 703 -7.14 -14.20 7.40
N ARG A 704 -6.54 -13.70 8.48
CA ARG A 704 -5.53 -14.43 9.25
C ARG A 704 -5.67 -14.13 10.74
N SER A 705 -6.02 -15.12 11.54
CA SER A 705 -6.26 -14.97 12.97
C SER A 705 -5.04 -15.29 13.82
N ALA A 706 -3.97 -14.50 13.70
CA ALA A 706 -2.88 -14.50 14.66
C ALA A 706 -3.27 -13.74 15.94
N VAL A 707 -2.49 -13.89 17.01
CA VAL A 707 -2.59 -13.04 18.21
C VAL A 707 -1.88 -11.71 17.96
N TYR A 708 -2.45 -10.58 18.42
CA TYR A 708 -1.83 -9.27 18.24
C TYR A 708 -0.41 -9.24 18.83
N ALA A 709 0.54 -8.74 18.04
CA ALA A 709 1.94 -8.54 18.39
C ALA A 709 2.62 -9.79 18.99
N HIS A 710 2.12 -10.98 18.67
CA HIS A 710 2.69 -12.23 19.18
C HIS A 710 4.00 -12.54 18.46
N HIS A 711 5.06 -12.63 19.23
CA HIS A 711 6.41 -12.99 18.78
C HIS A 711 7.11 -13.94 19.77
N ASN A 712 7.05 -13.64 21.04
CA ASN A 712 7.60 -14.44 22.14
C ASN A 712 6.59 -14.54 23.28
N PRO A 713 6.46 -15.70 23.93
CA PRO A 713 7.10 -16.99 23.60
C PRO A 713 6.60 -17.56 22.26
N LYS A 714 7.41 -18.31 21.55
CA LYS A 714 7.03 -18.92 20.23
C LYS A 714 5.80 -19.82 20.32
N VAL A 715 5.52 -20.39 21.50
CA VAL A 715 4.34 -21.23 21.75
C VAL A 715 3.41 -20.45 22.69
N LEU A 716 2.19 -20.23 22.25
CA LEU A 716 1.15 -19.58 23.02
C LEU A 716 0.71 -20.43 24.20
N ASP A 717 0.50 -19.81 25.37
CA ASP A 717 -0.26 -20.43 26.46
C ASP A 717 -1.76 -20.35 26.12
N MET A 718 -2.32 -21.42 25.59
CA MET A 718 -3.73 -21.48 25.21
C MET A 718 -4.71 -21.37 26.39
N ASN A 719 -4.23 -21.34 27.65
CA ASN A 719 -5.06 -21.08 28.83
C ASN A 719 -5.13 -19.59 29.17
N ALA A 720 -4.29 -18.75 28.56
CA ALA A 720 -4.36 -17.30 28.69
C ALA A 720 -5.41 -16.70 27.76
N GLU A 721 -5.96 -15.53 28.13
CA GLU A 721 -6.79 -14.74 27.23
C GLU A 721 -5.91 -14.04 26.20
N HIS A 722 -6.30 -14.13 24.93
CA HIS A 722 -5.60 -13.52 23.79
C HIS A 722 -6.53 -12.60 23.01
N LEU A 723 -5.98 -11.52 22.48
CA LEU A 723 -6.64 -10.68 21.48
C LEU A 723 -6.29 -11.23 20.10
N TRP A 724 -7.31 -11.68 19.36
CA TRP A 724 -7.17 -12.30 18.05
C TRP A 724 -7.40 -11.29 16.94
N MET A 725 -6.55 -11.31 15.93
CA MET A 725 -6.70 -10.47 14.75
C MET A 725 -7.86 -10.91 13.86
N ASP A 726 -8.29 -9.98 13.03
CA ASP A 726 -9.24 -10.19 11.93
C ASP A 726 -10.62 -10.73 12.35
N GLN A 727 -11.00 -10.64 13.63
CA GLN A 727 -12.29 -11.12 14.10
C GLN A 727 -13.46 -10.23 13.67
N GLY A 728 -14.64 -10.84 13.46
CA GLY A 728 -15.87 -10.15 13.12
C GLY A 728 -16.03 -9.85 11.63
N ILE A 729 -16.84 -8.82 11.31
CA ILE A 729 -17.29 -8.56 9.94
C ILE A 729 -16.23 -7.83 9.12
N GLN A 730 -15.82 -8.48 8.03
CA GLN A 730 -14.94 -7.92 7.01
C GLN A 730 -15.70 -7.75 5.69
N THR A 731 -15.48 -6.64 4.99
CA THR A 731 -16.08 -6.40 3.68
C THR A 731 -15.06 -5.91 2.68
N PHE A 732 -15.08 -6.48 1.47
CA PHE A 732 -14.24 -6.02 0.36
C PHE A 732 -14.88 -6.43 -0.98
N ARG A 733 -14.33 -5.92 -2.09
CA ARG A 733 -14.78 -6.28 -3.43
C ARG A 733 -13.67 -6.95 -4.21
N MET A 734 -14.08 -7.81 -5.15
CA MET A 734 -13.22 -8.41 -6.16
C MET A 734 -13.84 -8.27 -7.54
N LEU A 735 -13.00 -8.23 -8.56
CA LEU A 735 -13.40 -8.31 -9.96
C LEU A 735 -12.62 -9.44 -10.62
N LEU A 736 -13.34 -10.44 -11.12
CA LEU A 736 -12.78 -11.52 -11.92
C LEU A 736 -12.81 -11.10 -13.39
N VAL A 737 -11.64 -11.08 -14.03
CA VAL A 737 -11.46 -10.67 -15.43
C VAL A 737 -10.90 -11.85 -16.23
N PRO A 738 -11.76 -12.75 -16.73
CA PRO A 738 -11.33 -13.83 -17.65
C PRO A 738 -10.88 -13.21 -18.98
N HIS A 739 -9.80 -13.73 -19.56
CA HIS A 739 -9.30 -13.22 -20.83
C HIS A 739 -8.60 -14.27 -21.68
N ALA A 740 -8.52 -14.00 -22.97
CA ALA A 740 -7.77 -14.79 -23.95
C ALA A 740 -6.63 -13.99 -24.59
N ASP A 741 -6.43 -12.76 -24.15
CA ASP A 741 -5.36 -11.85 -24.52
C ASP A 741 -4.35 -11.78 -23.37
N THR A 742 -3.42 -10.85 -23.41
CA THR A 742 -2.57 -10.58 -22.25
C THR A 742 -3.23 -9.52 -21.36
N TRP A 743 -2.92 -9.54 -20.06
CA TRP A 743 -3.35 -8.49 -19.11
C TRP A 743 -2.95 -7.08 -19.58
N LYS A 744 -1.88 -6.96 -20.39
CA LYS A 744 -1.43 -5.69 -21.00
C LYS A 744 -2.41 -5.21 -22.07
N GLU A 745 -2.79 -6.09 -22.98
CA GLU A 745 -3.69 -5.77 -24.11
C GLU A 745 -5.08 -5.37 -23.65
N ILE A 746 -5.58 -5.98 -22.59
CA ILE A 746 -6.86 -5.62 -21.97
C ILE A 746 -6.74 -4.49 -20.95
N ASN A 747 -5.54 -3.94 -20.71
CA ASN A 747 -5.24 -2.84 -19.81
C ASN A 747 -5.73 -3.07 -18.37
N ILE A 748 -5.30 -4.18 -17.75
CA ILE A 748 -5.65 -4.49 -16.34
C ILE A 748 -5.32 -3.35 -15.38
N PRO A 749 -4.17 -2.65 -15.46
CA PRO A 749 -3.90 -1.51 -14.59
C PRO A 749 -5.00 -0.44 -14.67
N GLY A 750 -5.49 -0.16 -15.88
CA GLY A 750 -6.60 0.77 -16.07
C GLY A 750 -7.92 0.28 -15.46
N ILE A 751 -8.25 -0.99 -15.63
CA ILE A 751 -9.45 -1.60 -15.00
C ILE A 751 -9.33 -1.56 -13.47
N ALA A 752 -8.13 -1.82 -12.93
CA ALA A 752 -7.88 -1.74 -11.50
C ALA A 752 -8.03 -0.32 -10.94
N ASP A 753 -7.60 0.71 -11.69
CA ASP A 753 -7.83 2.10 -11.33
C ASP A 753 -9.32 2.43 -11.25
N GLU A 754 -10.11 2.04 -12.27
CA GLU A 754 -11.55 2.25 -12.28
C GLU A 754 -12.26 1.50 -11.15
N PHE A 755 -11.83 0.28 -10.85
CA PHE A 755 -12.39 -0.53 -9.79
C PHE A 755 -12.12 0.06 -8.40
N THR A 756 -10.92 0.59 -8.15
CA THR A 756 -10.51 1.16 -6.86
C THR A 756 -10.93 2.63 -6.68
N SER A 757 -11.09 3.36 -7.78
CA SER A 757 -11.56 4.76 -7.80
C SER A 757 -12.72 4.89 -8.80
N PRO A 758 -13.92 4.37 -8.47
CA PRO A 758 -15.06 4.36 -9.39
C PRO A 758 -15.54 5.77 -9.69
N PRO A 759 -16.28 5.97 -10.81
CA PRO A 759 -16.94 7.23 -11.10
C PRO A 759 -17.83 7.70 -9.96
N LEU A 760 -17.90 9.02 -9.80
CA LEU A 760 -18.67 9.67 -8.75
C LEU A 760 -19.97 10.20 -9.34
N ALA A 761 -21.08 10.08 -8.60
CA ALA A 761 -22.36 10.62 -9.02
C ALA A 761 -22.93 11.53 -7.91
N ILE A 762 -23.48 12.67 -8.31
CA ILE A 762 -24.18 13.57 -7.40
C ILE A 762 -25.54 13.95 -7.99
N TYR A 763 -26.50 14.20 -7.10
CA TYR A 763 -27.79 14.75 -7.46
C TYR A 763 -27.61 16.21 -7.90
N GLN A 764 -28.33 16.58 -8.97
CA GLN A 764 -28.32 17.94 -9.50
C GLN A 764 -29.68 18.61 -9.30
N GLY A 765 -29.67 19.80 -8.69
CA GLY A 765 -30.86 20.65 -8.51
C GLY A 765 -31.30 21.31 -9.81
N ILE A 766 -32.46 21.96 -9.77
CA ILE A 766 -32.98 22.74 -10.92
C ILE A 766 -32.41 24.13 -10.86
N HIS A 767 -31.60 24.49 -11.85
CA HIS A 767 -30.97 25.81 -11.98
C HIS A 767 -30.40 26.01 -13.39
N GLY A 768 -30.06 27.26 -13.72
CA GLY A 768 -29.28 27.60 -14.90
C GLY A 768 -27.79 27.28 -14.69
N GLY A 769 -27.00 27.41 -15.76
CA GLY A 769 -25.55 27.21 -15.71
C GLY A 769 -24.89 27.72 -16.99
N SER A 770 -23.57 27.87 -16.96
CA SER A 770 -22.74 28.36 -18.07
C SER A 770 -21.89 27.32 -18.74
N MET A 771 -21.69 26.15 -18.09
CA MET A 771 -20.91 25.08 -18.64
C MET A 771 -21.74 24.08 -19.48
N PRO A 772 -21.16 23.39 -20.44
CA PRO A 772 -21.88 22.39 -21.22
C PRO A 772 -22.33 21.23 -20.32
N LYS A 773 -23.35 20.47 -20.78
CA LYS A 773 -23.88 19.29 -20.02
C LYS A 773 -22.96 18.08 -19.99
N SER A 774 -21.84 18.12 -20.73
CA SER A 774 -20.77 17.12 -20.71
C SER A 774 -19.46 17.80 -21.08
N GLY A 775 -18.35 17.37 -20.46
CA GLY A 775 -17.03 17.94 -20.70
C GLY A 775 -15.90 17.04 -20.27
N SER A 776 -14.72 17.24 -20.84
CA SER A 776 -13.48 16.58 -20.46
C SER A 776 -12.40 17.63 -20.20
N PHE A 777 -11.65 17.48 -19.15
CA PHE A 777 -10.60 18.42 -18.73
C PHE A 777 -9.19 17.94 -19.01
N LEU A 778 -8.97 16.63 -18.97
CA LEU A 778 -7.66 16.01 -19.16
C LEU A 778 -7.83 14.64 -19.83
N SER A 779 -7.04 14.35 -20.86
CA SER A 779 -6.98 13.00 -21.44
C SER A 779 -5.57 12.62 -21.84
N VAL A 780 -5.30 11.30 -21.88
CA VAL A 780 -4.09 10.70 -22.42
C VAL A 780 -4.46 9.72 -23.53
N ASP A 781 -3.71 9.76 -24.63
CA ASP A 781 -3.99 8.93 -25.84
C ASP A 781 -3.40 7.51 -25.76
N ALA A 782 -2.41 7.29 -24.89
CA ALA A 782 -1.76 5.99 -24.71
C ALA A 782 -2.39 5.19 -23.56
N PRO A 783 -2.96 4.00 -23.81
CA PRO A 783 -3.71 3.23 -22.80
C PRO A 783 -2.84 2.71 -21.64
N ASN A 784 -1.52 2.57 -21.86
CA ASN A 784 -0.56 2.12 -20.86
C ASN A 784 0.08 3.27 -20.05
N ILE A 785 -0.39 4.50 -20.22
CA ILE A 785 0.01 5.64 -19.38
C ILE A 785 -1.12 5.96 -18.40
N ASN A 786 -0.83 5.78 -17.11
CA ASN A 786 -1.73 6.18 -16.04
C ASN A 786 -1.35 7.55 -15.47
N VAL A 787 -2.32 8.44 -15.36
CA VAL A 787 -2.18 9.72 -14.62
C VAL A 787 -2.48 9.45 -13.15
N THR A 788 -1.43 9.24 -12.37
CA THR A 788 -1.53 8.81 -10.96
C THR A 788 -1.76 9.97 -10.01
N ALA A 789 -1.34 11.18 -10.34
CA ALA A 789 -1.63 12.37 -9.54
C ALA A 789 -1.86 13.61 -10.42
N VAL A 790 -2.79 14.47 -9.99
CA VAL A 790 -2.91 15.86 -10.42
C VAL A 790 -3.18 16.69 -9.17
N LYS A 791 -2.27 17.61 -8.82
CA LYS A 791 -2.33 18.39 -7.59
C LYS A 791 -1.72 19.77 -7.76
N LEU A 792 -1.94 20.67 -6.82
CA LEU A 792 -1.10 21.88 -6.75
C LEU A 792 0.28 21.53 -6.18
N SER A 793 1.33 22.18 -6.66
CA SER A 793 2.70 21.97 -6.14
C SER A 793 2.79 22.31 -4.65
N GLU A 794 3.69 21.65 -3.91
CA GLU A 794 3.89 21.98 -2.48
C GLU A 794 4.41 23.40 -2.24
N THR A 795 5.12 23.95 -3.21
CA THR A 795 5.82 25.25 -3.08
C THR A 795 5.19 26.38 -3.88
N GLY A 796 3.96 26.23 -4.40
CA GLY A 796 3.32 27.28 -5.22
C GLY A 796 1.96 26.93 -5.76
N GLU A 797 1.56 27.59 -6.84
CA GLU A 797 0.24 27.47 -7.47
C GLU A 797 0.29 26.71 -8.82
N ASP A 798 1.45 26.19 -9.20
CA ASP A 798 1.60 25.36 -10.40
C ASP A 798 0.89 24.02 -10.20
N ILE A 799 0.50 23.40 -11.29
CA ILE A 799 -0.14 22.08 -11.27
C ILE A 799 0.91 21.01 -11.54
N ILE A 800 0.96 20.04 -10.68
CA ILE A 800 1.78 18.82 -10.82
C ILE A 800 0.91 17.73 -11.44
N ILE A 801 1.41 17.11 -12.49
CA ILE A 801 0.78 15.96 -13.16
C ILE A 801 1.79 14.83 -13.16
N ARG A 802 1.46 13.71 -12.53
CA ARG A 802 2.33 12.52 -12.51
C ARG A 802 1.75 11.43 -13.37
N CYS A 803 2.60 10.90 -14.25
CA CYS A 803 2.27 9.84 -15.18
C CYS A 803 3.23 8.67 -15.00
N VAL A 804 2.71 7.45 -15.16
CA VAL A 804 3.47 6.21 -15.05
C VAL A 804 3.17 5.29 -16.22
N GLU A 805 4.20 4.76 -16.84
CA GLU A 805 4.07 3.69 -17.83
C GLU A 805 3.89 2.34 -17.10
N THR A 806 2.80 1.63 -17.34
CA THR A 806 2.35 0.50 -16.52
C THR A 806 2.53 -0.88 -17.16
N SER A 807 2.82 -0.94 -18.46
CA SER A 807 2.91 -2.21 -19.21
C SER A 807 4.33 -2.78 -19.36
N GLY A 808 5.35 -1.98 -18.99
CA GLY A 808 6.74 -2.30 -19.26
C GLY A 808 7.12 -2.20 -20.72
N SER A 809 6.42 -1.32 -21.47
CA SER A 809 6.63 -1.10 -22.91
C SER A 809 6.76 0.40 -23.20
N GLY A 810 7.86 0.80 -23.82
CA GLY A 810 8.04 2.21 -24.16
C GLY A 810 6.94 2.70 -25.12
N VAL A 811 6.48 3.93 -24.94
CA VAL A 811 5.41 4.54 -25.74
C VAL A 811 5.59 6.05 -25.86
N ARG A 812 5.19 6.61 -27.01
CA ARG A 812 4.97 8.06 -27.13
C ARG A 812 3.53 8.35 -26.73
N ALA A 813 3.34 9.34 -25.87
CA ALA A 813 2.02 9.73 -25.39
C ALA A 813 1.80 11.24 -25.51
N THR A 814 0.54 11.61 -25.73
CA THR A 814 0.05 12.98 -25.67
C THR A 814 -0.90 13.16 -24.49
N LEU A 815 -0.61 14.11 -23.63
CA LEU A 815 -1.53 14.59 -22.61
C LEU A 815 -2.25 15.84 -23.14
N ASP A 816 -3.56 15.76 -23.32
CA ASP A 816 -4.40 16.89 -23.69
C ASP A 816 -4.93 17.57 -22.43
N LEU A 817 -4.33 18.68 -22.04
CA LEU A 817 -4.62 19.45 -20.83
C LEU A 817 -5.67 20.53 -21.13
N ARG A 818 -6.87 20.13 -21.53
CA ARG A 818 -7.97 21.02 -21.97
C ARG A 818 -8.31 22.08 -20.94
N PHE A 819 -8.25 21.73 -19.63
CA PHE A 819 -8.47 22.68 -18.55
C PHE A 819 -7.49 23.86 -18.57
N ALA A 820 -6.32 23.69 -19.18
CA ALA A 820 -5.30 24.71 -19.30
C ALA A 820 -5.16 25.25 -20.75
N GLY A 821 -5.85 24.67 -21.73
CA GLY A 821 -5.68 25.00 -23.14
C GLY A 821 -4.28 24.65 -23.68
N SER A 822 -3.67 23.58 -23.16
CA SER A 822 -2.30 23.16 -23.48
C SER A 822 -2.24 21.67 -23.80
N LYS A 823 -1.15 21.26 -24.45
CA LYS A 823 -0.80 19.84 -24.69
C LYS A 823 0.65 19.60 -24.34
N TRP A 824 0.93 18.38 -23.88
CA TRP A 824 2.27 17.90 -23.69
C TRP A 824 2.45 16.60 -24.49
N GLU A 825 3.57 16.44 -25.17
CA GLU A 825 3.93 15.22 -25.87
C GLU A 825 5.31 14.76 -25.44
N GLY A 826 5.47 13.46 -25.21
CA GLY A 826 6.75 12.91 -24.81
C GLY A 826 6.83 11.40 -24.94
N ASN A 827 8.05 10.89 -24.87
CA ASN A 827 8.31 9.46 -24.87
C ASN A 827 8.42 8.96 -23.43
N PHE A 828 7.81 7.83 -23.16
CA PHE A 828 8.01 7.07 -21.93
C PHE A 828 8.86 5.85 -22.22
N ARG A 829 9.85 5.59 -21.38
CA ARG A 829 10.55 4.31 -21.32
C ARG A 829 9.68 3.29 -20.57
N PRO A 830 9.98 1.97 -20.68
CA PRO A 830 9.33 0.97 -19.83
C PRO A 830 9.38 1.35 -18.34
N PHE A 831 8.24 1.29 -17.66
CA PHE A 831 8.07 1.59 -16.22
C PHE A 831 8.47 3.02 -15.80
N GLU A 832 8.58 3.95 -16.73
CA GLU A 832 9.03 5.31 -16.39
C GLU A 832 7.96 6.11 -15.65
N ILE A 833 8.39 6.76 -14.57
CA ILE A 833 7.63 7.76 -13.83
C ILE A 833 8.04 9.13 -14.35
N LYS A 834 7.09 9.91 -14.85
CA LYS A 834 7.30 11.32 -15.23
C LYS A 834 6.43 12.23 -14.41
N THR A 835 7.03 13.30 -13.91
CA THR A 835 6.32 14.38 -13.23
C THR A 835 6.41 15.65 -14.07
N LEU A 836 5.28 16.20 -14.43
CA LEU A 836 5.15 17.44 -15.17
C LEU A 836 4.70 18.56 -14.25
N ARG A 837 5.32 19.71 -14.34
CA ARG A 837 4.93 20.92 -13.65
C ARG A 837 4.42 21.93 -14.67
N LEU A 838 3.13 22.27 -14.58
CA LEU A 838 2.41 23.20 -15.44
C LEU A 838 2.23 24.53 -14.71
N ASN A 839 2.79 25.60 -15.25
CA ASN A 839 2.39 26.93 -14.84
C ASN A 839 1.09 27.32 -15.54
N PHE A 840 0.00 27.47 -14.76
CA PHE A 840 -1.32 27.67 -15.33
C PHE A 840 -1.47 29.04 -16.05
N ILE A 841 -0.67 30.03 -15.71
CA ILE A 841 -0.72 31.38 -16.33
C ILE A 841 0.07 31.41 -17.64
N THR A 842 1.34 31.00 -17.59
CA THR A 842 2.23 31.04 -18.77
C THR A 842 2.02 29.88 -19.73
N LYS A 843 1.33 28.82 -19.31
CA LYS A 843 1.14 27.53 -20.01
C LYS A 843 2.44 26.76 -20.23
N GLU A 844 3.52 27.14 -19.59
CA GLU A 844 4.78 26.42 -19.63
C GLU A 844 4.64 25.07 -18.90
N ILE A 845 5.12 24.01 -19.56
CA ILE A 845 5.15 22.64 -19.02
C ILE A 845 6.61 22.19 -19.01
N ARG A 846 7.09 21.76 -17.85
CA ARG A 846 8.44 21.19 -17.72
C ARG A 846 8.42 19.87 -16.96
N GLU A 847 9.31 18.96 -17.31
CA GLU A 847 9.57 17.76 -16.50
C GLU A 847 10.33 18.15 -15.25
N VAL A 848 9.95 17.56 -14.13
CA VAL A 848 10.55 17.76 -12.80
C VAL A 848 10.75 16.41 -12.11
N ASN A 849 11.56 16.38 -11.05
CA ASN A 849 11.73 15.20 -10.21
C ASN A 849 10.52 14.95 -9.30
N LEU A 850 10.58 13.93 -8.42
CA LEU A 850 9.51 13.63 -7.47
C LEU A 850 9.43 14.62 -6.29
N LEU A 851 10.38 15.53 -6.16
CA LEU A 851 10.34 16.65 -5.23
C LEU A 851 9.75 17.92 -5.86
N GLU A 852 9.25 17.81 -7.10
CA GLU A 852 8.59 18.88 -7.88
C GLU A 852 9.55 20.02 -8.34
N GLU A 853 10.85 19.74 -8.51
CA GLU A 853 11.90 20.68 -8.88
C GLU A 853 12.48 20.48 -10.26
#